data_6820a7069b2e48f8625dc6f51be991d8
#
_entry.id   6820a7069b2e48f8625dc6f51be991d8
#
_cell.length_a   1.000
_cell.length_b   1.000
_cell.length_c   1.000
_cell.angle_alpha   90.00
_cell.angle_beta   90.00
_cell.angle_gamma   90.00
#
_symmetry.space_group_name_H-M   'P 1'
#
loop_
_entity.id
_entity.type
_entity.pdbx_description
1 polymer ?
#
loop_
_entity_poly.entity_id
_entity_poly.type
_entity_poly.pdbx_seq_one_letter_code
_entity_poly.pdbx_strand_id
1 'polypeptide(L)'
;MRLHLLFLLHLPALVSLAQETLKSASPFLVGVGIQDRVFENAGDWPLLTAQFSLVTPENCMKPDAVQPEPGRWSFEAADRFVEFALAKELKIVGHCLVWAKDDRTPPWFGLEEDRPVAKEVLLARMKTHIDMVVGRYRGKIAMWDVVNEALDDGDRPLRDSLWSRTCGEEFLVKAFEYAHAADPAALLIYNDYNNELDGKRERMIRLIESLRARNVPLHAIGLQGHYEIDTVPFAALEKTLAAMRAMQMKVVVSELDIDVIPRGRWWADNGAQREALAKLNPYADRCPPEVLQRQAEQYAQLFRLFRNYADTILRVSFWNLHDGQSWLNDFPWKRVNHPLLFDRQGRPKPAFEAVLRELAIEPTAPPTGQNIPPQPRPSWSAIHLNADDKPAFPEPPAGWDVKREDIPHGKLEMIEYDSKTVGARRKMNVYTPPGYSPARKYPVLYLLHGIGGDESEWARYAQPEVLLDNLIAEGRARPMIVVMPNGRAQKNDRAVGDLFQHIPAFLVFERELFDDIIPVMEARYSVHDQRQHRALAGLSMGGGQTLNIGLGHLDRFAWLGGFSAAPNTRTNETLLPDPAAARSLKLLWLSCGSRDGLLHISQDVHAFLTARKIPHVWHITDHAHDAAEWKQALYWFLQKLEF
;
A
#
# COMPACT_ATOMS: atom_id res chain seq x y z
N MET A 1 13.77 -15.19 -81.76
CA MET A 1 13.26 -14.39 -80.63
C MET A 1 13.04 -15.35 -79.46
N ARG A 2 13.99 -15.39 -78.55
CA ARG A 2 13.85 -16.18 -77.31
C ARG A 2 13.67 -15.21 -76.16
N LEU A 3 12.49 -15.25 -75.49
CA LEU A 3 12.14 -14.47 -74.34
C LEU A 3 12.75 -15.14 -73.08
N HIS A 4 13.63 -14.44 -72.35
CA HIS A 4 14.13 -14.89 -71.05
C HIS A 4 13.25 -14.27 -70.00
N LEU A 5 12.50 -15.13 -69.25
CA LEU A 5 11.77 -14.76 -68.08
C LEU A 5 12.72 -14.79 -66.86
N LEU A 6 13.03 -13.61 -66.30
CA LEU A 6 13.71 -13.54 -65.00
C LEU A 6 12.68 -13.76 -63.87
N PHE A 7 12.83 -14.87 -63.15
CA PHE A 7 12.18 -15.08 -61.86
C PHE A 7 12.95 -14.33 -60.77
N LEU A 8 12.39 -13.22 -60.25
CA LEU A 8 12.83 -12.59 -59.01
C LEU A 8 12.32 -13.40 -57.82
N LEU A 9 13.21 -14.16 -57.19
CA LEU A 9 12.98 -14.79 -55.87
C LEU A 9 12.94 -13.69 -54.83
N HIS A 10 11.73 -13.37 -54.31
CA HIS A 10 11.57 -12.64 -53.09
C HIS A 10 11.91 -13.56 -51.92
N LEU A 11 13.09 -13.40 -51.28
CA LEU A 11 13.36 -13.91 -49.96
C LEU A 11 12.52 -13.09 -48.98
N PRO A 12 11.67 -13.71 -48.14
CA PRO A 12 11.09 -12.98 -47.02
C PRO A 12 12.22 -12.61 -46.05
N ALA A 13 12.34 -11.33 -45.73
CA ALA A 13 13.18 -10.85 -44.65
C ALA A 13 12.68 -11.55 -43.36
N LEU A 14 13.48 -12.43 -42.79
CA LEU A 14 13.31 -12.92 -41.43
C LEU A 14 13.46 -11.72 -40.49
N VAL A 15 12.33 -11.12 -40.12
CA VAL A 15 12.27 -10.25 -38.98
C VAL A 15 12.52 -11.15 -37.77
N SER A 16 13.74 -11.14 -37.24
CA SER A 16 14.06 -11.72 -35.95
C SER A 16 13.20 -10.95 -34.92
N LEU A 17 12.10 -11.55 -34.50
CA LEU A 17 11.39 -11.11 -33.31
C LEU A 17 12.40 -11.21 -32.18
N ALA A 18 12.86 -10.09 -31.67
CA ALA A 18 13.72 -10.05 -30.49
C ALA A 18 13.00 -10.81 -29.38
N GLN A 19 13.65 -11.82 -28.84
CA GLN A 19 13.08 -12.64 -27.76
C GLN A 19 12.81 -11.72 -26.57
N GLU A 20 11.57 -11.70 -26.08
CA GLU A 20 11.16 -10.88 -24.97
C GLU A 20 11.95 -11.24 -23.71
N THR A 21 12.41 -10.24 -22.97
CA THR A 21 13.25 -10.40 -21.77
C THR A 21 12.55 -9.82 -20.55
N LEU A 22 12.96 -10.22 -19.34
CA LEU A 22 12.40 -9.67 -18.09
C LEU A 22 12.45 -8.13 -18.09
N LYS A 23 13.59 -7.55 -18.46
CA LYS A 23 13.76 -6.09 -18.45
C LYS A 23 12.98 -5.36 -19.53
N SER A 24 12.66 -6.00 -20.68
CA SER A 24 11.89 -5.38 -21.75
C SER A 24 10.38 -5.49 -21.53
N ALA A 25 9.92 -6.56 -20.89
CA ALA A 25 8.52 -6.80 -20.59
C ALA A 25 8.02 -6.09 -19.33
N SER A 26 8.92 -5.69 -18.42
CA SER A 26 8.54 -5.21 -17.10
C SER A 26 8.21 -3.72 -17.06
N PRO A 27 7.12 -3.31 -16.37
CA PRO A 27 6.79 -1.89 -16.13
C PRO A 27 7.66 -1.24 -15.03
N PHE A 28 8.50 -2.01 -14.36
CA PHE A 28 9.45 -1.55 -13.32
C PHE A 28 10.86 -2.10 -13.62
N LEU A 29 11.88 -1.56 -12.95
CA LEU A 29 13.24 -2.07 -13.11
C LEU A 29 13.35 -3.50 -12.61
N VAL A 30 13.96 -4.40 -13.39
CA VAL A 30 14.27 -5.76 -12.97
C VAL A 30 15.74 -5.88 -12.67
N GLY A 31 16.07 -6.34 -11.47
CA GLY A 31 17.42 -6.43 -10.95
C GLY A 31 17.79 -7.79 -10.40
N VAL A 32 19.05 -7.91 -10.02
CA VAL A 32 19.58 -9.14 -9.43
C VAL A 32 20.72 -8.86 -8.44
N GLY A 33 20.69 -9.52 -7.29
CA GLY A 33 21.83 -9.63 -6.39
C GLY A 33 22.89 -10.57 -6.97
N ILE A 34 24.16 -10.20 -6.96
CA ILE A 34 25.24 -11.02 -7.50
C ILE A 34 26.44 -11.10 -6.56
N GLN A 35 27.06 -12.27 -6.55
CA GLN A 35 28.31 -12.53 -5.82
C GLN A 35 29.52 -12.23 -6.68
N ASP A 36 30.68 -12.07 -6.06
CA ASP A 36 31.95 -11.78 -6.75
C ASP A 36 32.31 -12.79 -7.84
N ARG A 37 31.98 -14.07 -7.64
CA ARG A 37 32.21 -15.14 -8.64
C ARG A 37 31.51 -14.89 -9.99
N VAL A 38 30.47 -14.04 -10.06
CA VAL A 38 29.82 -13.68 -11.32
C VAL A 38 30.77 -12.89 -12.23
N PHE A 39 31.66 -12.08 -11.66
CA PHE A 39 32.65 -11.31 -12.45
C PHE A 39 33.69 -12.20 -13.09
N GLU A 40 34.01 -13.32 -12.44
CA GLU A 40 35.02 -14.29 -12.87
C GLU A 40 34.48 -15.30 -13.87
N ASN A 41 33.12 -15.53 -13.88
CA ASN A 41 32.46 -16.45 -14.78
C ASN A 41 31.84 -15.72 -15.99
N ALA A 42 32.59 -15.56 -17.06
CA ALA A 42 32.09 -14.92 -18.28
C ALA A 42 30.89 -15.66 -18.91
N GLY A 43 30.65 -16.91 -18.58
CA GLY A 43 29.47 -17.69 -19.02
C GLY A 43 28.15 -17.15 -18.50
N ASP A 44 28.15 -16.45 -17.35
CA ASP A 44 26.95 -15.89 -16.74
C ASP A 44 26.58 -14.49 -17.31
N TRP A 45 27.50 -13.80 -17.97
CA TRP A 45 27.29 -12.43 -18.42
C TRP A 45 26.18 -12.28 -19.46
N PRO A 46 26.02 -13.19 -20.47
CA PRO A 46 24.91 -13.09 -21.41
C PRO A 46 23.55 -13.16 -20.71
N LEU A 47 23.37 -14.05 -19.74
CA LEU A 47 22.15 -14.14 -18.95
C LEU A 47 21.90 -12.85 -18.15
N LEU A 48 22.91 -12.37 -17.43
CA LEU A 48 22.84 -11.16 -16.63
C LEU A 48 22.41 -9.95 -17.46
N THR A 49 23.13 -9.69 -18.55
CA THR A 49 22.91 -8.49 -19.36
C THR A 49 21.66 -8.58 -20.24
N ALA A 50 21.23 -9.79 -20.63
CA ALA A 50 19.98 -9.95 -21.37
C ALA A 50 18.74 -9.69 -20.52
N GLN A 51 18.72 -10.17 -19.26
CA GLN A 51 17.50 -10.22 -18.46
C GLN A 51 17.37 -9.07 -17.46
N PHE A 52 18.48 -8.46 -17.01
CA PHE A 52 18.48 -7.51 -15.90
C PHE A 52 18.97 -6.13 -16.32
N SER A 53 18.42 -5.09 -15.69
CA SER A 53 18.78 -3.67 -15.91
C SER A 53 19.61 -3.09 -14.75
N LEU A 54 19.70 -3.81 -13.63
CA LEU A 54 20.47 -3.36 -12.46
C LEU A 54 21.01 -4.54 -11.64
N VAL A 55 22.04 -4.26 -10.87
CA VAL A 55 22.71 -5.23 -9.99
C VAL A 55 22.92 -4.68 -8.58
N THR A 56 22.86 -5.59 -7.60
CA THR A 56 23.17 -5.35 -6.19
C THR A 56 24.33 -6.25 -5.77
N PRO A 57 25.41 -5.72 -5.15
CA PRO A 57 26.48 -6.56 -4.63
C PRO A 57 25.99 -7.32 -3.40
N GLU A 58 26.09 -8.64 -3.40
CA GLU A 58 25.63 -9.44 -2.26
C GLU A 58 26.45 -9.17 -1.01
N ASN A 59 27.79 -9.01 -1.13
CA ASN A 59 28.68 -8.92 0.03
C ASN A 59 29.70 -7.79 -0.01
N CYS A 60 30.29 -7.46 -1.15
CA CYS A 60 31.50 -6.64 -1.21
C CYS A 60 31.33 -5.16 -0.78
N MET A 61 30.10 -4.68 -0.57
CA MET A 61 29.83 -3.32 -0.06
C MET A 61 29.31 -3.28 1.37
N LYS A 62 29.20 -4.42 2.05
CA LYS A 62 28.79 -4.47 3.46
C LYS A 62 29.85 -3.82 4.36
N PRO A 63 29.45 -3.26 5.52
CA PRO A 63 30.38 -2.55 6.40
C PRO A 63 31.61 -3.36 6.81
N ASP A 64 31.45 -4.67 7.07
CA ASP A 64 32.55 -5.60 7.41
C ASP A 64 33.48 -5.87 6.24
N ALA A 65 33.02 -5.80 5.00
CA ALA A 65 33.82 -5.95 3.81
C ALA A 65 34.65 -4.70 3.49
N VAL A 66 34.02 -3.50 3.54
CA VAL A 66 34.65 -2.25 3.11
C VAL A 66 35.44 -1.56 4.22
N GLN A 67 35.08 -1.76 5.51
CA GLN A 67 35.74 -1.16 6.65
C GLN A 67 35.80 -2.12 7.85
N PRO A 68 36.60 -3.21 7.76
CA PRO A 68 36.66 -4.23 8.81
C PRO A 68 37.26 -3.70 10.13
N GLU A 69 38.12 -2.67 10.07
CA GLU A 69 38.81 -2.08 11.22
C GLU A 69 38.83 -0.55 11.14
N PRO A 70 39.06 0.16 12.27
CA PRO A 70 39.18 1.61 12.26
C PRO A 70 40.28 2.09 11.31
N GLY A 71 39.91 2.99 10.38
CA GLY A 71 40.87 3.57 9.42
C GLY A 71 41.38 2.63 8.33
N ARG A 72 40.99 1.36 8.34
CA ARG A 72 41.35 0.39 7.30
C ARG A 72 40.20 0.25 6.31
N TRP A 73 40.47 0.60 5.06
CA TRP A 73 39.52 0.54 3.96
C TRP A 73 39.91 -0.56 2.97
N SER A 74 38.92 -1.34 2.51
CA SER A 74 39.06 -2.45 1.56
C SER A 74 38.05 -2.29 0.44
N PHE A 75 38.38 -1.47 -0.56
CA PHE A 75 37.46 -1.16 -1.67
C PHE A 75 37.67 -1.99 -2.93
N GLU A 76 38.69 -2.83 -2.99
CA GLU A 76 39.15 -3.52 -4.20
C GLU A 76 38.03 -4.38 -4.82
N ALA A 77 37.24 -5.09 -3.99
CA ALA A 77 36.12 -5.91 -4.47
C ALA A 77 34.94 -5.03 -4.91
N ALA A 78 34.64 -4.00 -4.14
CA ALA A 78 33.58 -3.05 -4.47
C ALA A 78 33.88 -2.21 -5.73
N ASP A 79 35.15 -1.81 -5.90
CA ASP A 79 35.61 -1.11 -7.12
C ASP A 79 35.45 -2.00 -8.36
N ARG A 80 35.91 -3.26 -8.31
CA ARG A 80 35.73 -4.22 -9.41
C ARG A 80 34.24 -4.43 -9.74
N PHE A 81 33.38 -4.50 -8.72
CA PHE A 81 31.93 -4.60 -8.92
C PHE A 81 31.40 -3.41 -9.69
N VAL A 82 31.73 -2.18 -9.24
CA VAL A 82 31.24 -0.94 -9.86
C VAL A 82 31.75 -0.83 -11.29
N GLU A 83 33.03 -1.10 -11.53
CA GLU A 83 33.64 -1.07 -12.87
C GLU A 83 32.97 -2.09 -13.81
N PHE A 84 32.77 -3.31 -13.33
CA PHE A 84 32.08 -4.37 -14.08
C PHE A 84 30.64 -3.94 -14.45
N ALA A 85 29.87 -3.47 -13.47
CA ALA A 85 28.49 -3.09 -13.70
C ALA A 85 28.36 -1.92 -14.69
N LEU A 86 29.20 -0.88 -14.56
CA LEU A 86 29.22 0.26 -15.47
C LEU A 86 29.65 -0.16 -16.89
N ALA A 87 30.66 -1.04 -17.02
CA ALA A 87 31.10 -1.57 -18.32
C ALA A 87 30.01 -2.42 -19.01
N LYS A 88 29.02 -2.92 -18.27
CA LYS A 88 27.85 -3.66 -18.79
C LYS A 88 26.59 -2.80 -18.89
N GLU A 89 26.69 -1.49 -18.68
CA GLU A 89 25.57 -0.53 -18.70
C GLU A 89 24.44 -0.89 -17.69
N LEU A 90 24.81 -1.53 -16.59
CA LEU A 90 23.89 -1.90 -15.51
C LEU A 90 23.84 -0.80 -14.45
N LYS A 91 22.65 -0.45 -13.99
CA LYS A 91 22.49 0.40 -12.80
C LYS A 91 22.94 -0.37 -11.56
N ILE A 92 23.37 0.38 -10.55
CA ILE A 92 23.93 -0.21 -9.32
C ILE A 92 23.07 0.19 -8.12
N VAL A 93 22.81 -0.78 -7.25
CA VAL A 93 22.29 -0.58 -5.90
C VAL A 93 23.40 -0.87 -4.92
N GLY A 94 23.75 0.07 -4.06
CA GLY A 94 24.70 -0.15 -2.98
C GLY A 94 24.02 -0.85 -1.79
N HIS A 95 24.60 -1.96 -1.33
CA HIS A 95 24.04 -2.75 -0.23
C HIS A 95 25.13 -3.17 0.75
N CYS A 96 25.08 -2.73 2.00
CA CYS A 96 24.29 -1.69 2.63
C CYS A 96 25.22 -0.77 3.45
N LEU A 97 24.78 0.46 3.77
CA LEU A 97 25.63 1.39 4.52
C LEU A 97 25.63 1.09 6.03
N VAL A 98 24.48 0.79 6.60
CA VAL A 98 24.30 0.42 8.01
C VAL A 98 23.46 -0.84 8.09
N TRP A 99 23.96 -1.89 8.72
CA TRP A 99 23.17 -3.07 9.06
C TRP A 99 22.86 -3.07 10.55
N ALA A 100 21.59 -3.00 10.92
CA ALA A 100 21.19 -2.86 12.32
C ALA A 100 21.18 -4.20 13.06
N LYS A 101 22.32 -4.91 13.01
CA LYS A 101 22.51 -6.23 13.59
C LYS A 101 23.94 -6.39 14.07
N ASP A 102 24.15 -6.84 15.32
CA ASP A 102 25.46 -6.86 15.96
C ASP A 102 26.44 -7.79 15.26
N ASP A 103 25.99 -8.96 14.79
CA ASP A 103 26.81 -9.94 14.06
C ASP A 103 27.13 -9.53 12.60
N ARG A 104 26.63 -8.36 12.16
CA ARG A 104 26.81 -7.78 10.83
C ARG A 104 27.42 -6.39 10.86
N THR A 105 27.70 -5.88 12.05
CA THR A 105 28.38 -4.61 12.28
C THR A 105 29.74 -4.87 12.87
N PRO A 106 30.86 -4.39 12.27
CA PRO A 106 32.18 -4.54 12.86
C PRO A 106 32.20 -4.00 14.29
N PRO A 107 32.71 -4.75 15.28
CA PRO A 107 32.61 -4.37 16.70
C PRO A 107 33.18 -2.99 17.02
N TRP A 108 34.22 -2.57 16.29
CA TRP A 108 34.88 -1.27 16.49
C TRP A 108 33.97 -0.05 16.32
N PHE A 109 32.84 -0.19 15.60
CA PHE A 109 31.87 0.91 15.51
C PHE A 109 31.38 1.31 16.90
N GLY A 110 31.04 0.36 17.75
CA GLY A 110 30.46 0.61 19.04
C GLY A 110 31.32 0.31 20.25
N LEU A 111 32.55 -0.19 20.04
CA LEU A 111 33.47 -0.53 21.13
C LEU A 111 34.78 0.22 20.98
N GLU A 112 35.37 0.55 22.12
CA GLU A 112 36.73 1.03 22.28
C GLU A 112 37.31 0.38 23.53
N GLU A 113 38.39 -0.37 23.38
CA GLU A 113 38.96 -1.19 24.47
C GLU A 113 37.89 -2.07 25.17
N ASP A 114 37.04 -2.75 24.40
CA ASP A 114 35.92 -3.59 24.84
C ASP A 114 34.82 -2.86 25.66
N ARG A 115 34.81 -1.53 25.66
CA ARG A 115 33.79 -0.71 26.32
C ARG A 115 32.91 -0.02 25.30
N PRO A 116 31.57 0.06 25.53
CA PRO A 116 30.66 0.80 24.67
C PRO A 116 31.11 2.27 24.55
N VAL A 117 31.08 2.79 23.31
CA VAL A 117 31.37 4.20 23.03
C VAL A 117 30.15 5.08 23.32
N ALA A 118 30.38 6.39 23.53
CA ALA A 118 29.31 7.37 23.59
C ALA A 118 28.59 7.49 22.24
N LYS A 119 27.34 7.91 22.27
CA LYS A 119 26.47 8.12 21.11
C LYS A 119 27.12 8.99 20.03
N GLU A 120 27.73 10.10 20.45
CA GLU A 120 28.37 11.06 19.56
C GLU A 120 29.53 10.42 18.79
N VAL A 121 30.28 9.53 19.45
CA VAL A 121 31.37 8.78 18.85
C VAL A 121 30.87 7.76 17.82
N LEU A 122 29.80 7.03 18.17
CA LEU A 122 29.16 6.07 17.25
C LEU A 122 28.62 6.77 15.99
N LEU A 123 27.92 7.89 16.16
CA LEU A 123 27.38 8.68 15.05
C LEU A 123 28.50 9.30 14.19
N ALA A 124 29.62 9.74 14.80
CA ALA A 124 30.77 10.26 14.06
C ALA A 124 31.44 9.17 13.23
N ARG A 125 31.60 7.96 13.79
CA ARG A 125 32.13 6.78 13.06
C ARG A 125 31.22 6.39 11.90
N MET A 126 29.90 6.35 12.11
CA MET A 126 28.90 6.11 11.07
C MET A 126 28.98 7.17 9.97
N LYS A 127 29.11 8.45 10.34
CA LYS A 127 29.24 9.53 9.37
C LYS A 127 30.47 9.35 8.49
N THR A 128 31.64 9.09 9.10
CA THR A 128 32.89 8.87 8.37
C THR A 128 32.76 7.69 7.41
N HIS A 129 32.13 6.60 7.85
CA HIS A 129 31.87 5.44 7.00
C HIS A 129 31.02 5.79 5.79
N ILE A 130 29.87 6.42 6.01
CA ILE A 130 28.91 6.79 4.95
C ILE A 130 29.53 7.82 3.99
N ASP A 131 30.19 8.86 4.49
CA ASP A 131 30.85 9.87 3.67
C ASP A 131 31.91 9.25 2.75
N MET A 132 32.68 8.29 3.25
CA MET A 132 33.70 7.63 2.48
C MET A 132 33.12 6.69 1.43
N VAL A 133 32.18 5.83 1.81
CA VAL A 133 31.61 4.81 0.91
C VAL A 133 30.74 5.47 -0.17
N VAL A 134 29.79 6.31 0.21
CA VAL A 134 28.91 7.00 -0.73
C VAL A 134 29.68 8.01 -1.59
N GLY A 135 30.59 8.78 -0.97
CA GLY A 135 31.42 9.76 -1.67
C GLY A 135 32.32 9.12 -2.74
N ARG A 136 32.89 7.93 -2.48
CA ARG A 136 33.72 7.18 -3.45
C ARG A 136 32.93 6.83 -4.72
N TYR A 137 31.65 6.48 -4.58
CA TYR A 137 30.80 6.04 -5.69
C TYR A 137 29.76 7.08 -6.10
N ARG A 138 29.94 8.33 -5.69
CA ARG A 138 29.02 9.43 -6.01
C ARG A 138 28.74 9.50 -7.51
N GLY A 139 27.46 9.54 -7.88
CA GLY A 139 26.98 9.59 -9.26
C GLY A 139 27.12 8.28 -10.05
N LYS A 140 27.70 7.21 -9.45
CA LYS A 140 27.83 5.87 -10.05
C LYS A 140 26.78 4.91 -9.53
N ILE A 141 26.37 5.04 -8.28
CA ILE A 141 25.37 4.20 -7.63
C ILE A 141 24.02 4.93 -7.67
N ALA A 142 23.01 4.27 -8.26
CA ALA A 142 21.70 4.87 -8.44
C ALA A 142 20.82 4.85 -7.19
N MET A 143 21.00 3.86 -6.33
CA MET A 143 20.21 3.62 -5.12
C MET A 143 21.10 3.09 -4.00
N TRP A 144 20.80 3.43 -2.75
CA TRP A 144 21.48 2.88 -1.57
C TRP A 144 20.46 2.27 -0.61
N ASP A 145 20.69 1.03 -0.20
CA ASP A 145 20.11 0.47 1.02
C ASP A 145 20.85 1.10 2.20
N VAL A 146 20.31 2.21 2.72
CA VAL A 146 20.99 3.05 3.73
C VAL A 146 21.02 2.36 5.07
N VAL A 147 19.85 1.85 5.51
CA VAL A 147 19.74 1.05 6.73
C VAL A 147 19.03 -0.26 6.40
N ASN A 148 19.67 -1.36 6.82
CA ASN A 148 19.17 -2.71 6.65
C ASN A 148 18.72 -3.30 7.99
N GLU A 149 17.51 -3.87 8.06
CA GLU A 149 16.95 -4.72 9.12
C GLU A 149 16.93 -4.09 10.52
N ALA A 150 16.44 -2.86 10.65
CA ALA A 150 16.36 -2.17 11.94
C ALA A 150 15.08 -2.42 12.73
N LEU A 151 14.00 -2.92 12.09
CA LEU A 151 12.74 -3.20 12.78
C LEU A 151 12.80 -4.52 13.55
N ASP A 152 12.19 -4.54 14.74
CA ASP A 152 12.11 -5.75 15.55
C ASP A 152 11.11 -6.75 14.96
N ASP A 153 11.38 -8.03 15.11
CA ASP A 153 10.47 -9.10 14.70
C ASP A 153 9.40 -9.42 15.77
N GLY A 154 9.59 -8.96 17.01
CA GLY A 154 8.65 -9.05 18.14
C GLY A 154 7.86 -7.74 18.34
N ASP A 155 7.77 -7.27 19.58
CA ASP A 155 6.91 -6.15 19.97
C ASP A 155 7.63 -4.80 20.09
N ARG A 156 8.95 -4.78 20.06
CA ARG A 156 9.73 -3.54 20.18
C ARG A 156 9.68 -2.74 18.86
N PRO A 157 9.80 -1.41 18.92
CA PRO A 157 9.87 -0.59 17.71
C PRO A 157 11.08 -0.94 16.83
N LEU A 158 12.26 -1.08 17.44
CA LEU A 158 13.51 -1.38 16.78
C LEU A 158 14.12 -2.67 17.32
N ARG A 159 14.85 -3.38 16.46
CA ARG A 159 15.70 -4.52 16.81
C ARG A 159 16.70 -4.12 17.88
N ASP A 160 16.97 -5.00 18.83
CA ASP A 160 18.07 -4.84 19.76
C ASP A 160 19.41 -5.00 19.04
N SER A 161 20.07 -3.88 18.85
CA SER A 161 21.36 -3.79 18.18
C SER A 161 22.21 -2.70 18.85
N LEU A 162 23.49 -2.73 18.59
CA LEU A 162 24.41 -1.66 18.97
C LEU A 162 23.84 -0.27 18.66
N TRP A 163 23.27 -0.10 17.46
CA TRP A 163 22.74 1.15 16.96
C TRP A 163 21.53 1.62 17.79
N SER A 164 20.55 0.74 17.99
CA SER A 164 19.33 1.08 18.73
C SER A 164 19.57 1.27 20.21
N ARG A 165 20.46 0.45 20.83
CA ARG A 165 20.83 0.60 22.26
C ARG A 165 21.54 1.90 22.55
N THR A 166 22.40 2.36 21.63
CA THR A 166 23.22 3.57 21.84
C THR A 166 22.53 4.84 21.37
N CYS A 167 21.80 4.81 20.24
CA CYS A 167 21.27 6.02 19.60
C CYS A 167 19.74 6.07 19.53
N GLY A 168 19.02 5.02 19.96
CA GLY A 168 17.58 4.95 19.72
C GLY A 168 17.28 5.02 18.21
N GLU A 169 16.24 5.75 17.81
CA GLU A 169 15.88 5.98 16.40
C GLU A 169 16.78 6.99 15.68
N GLU A 170 17.61 7.72 16.42
CA GLU A 170 18.42 8.80 15.84
C GLU A 170 19.46 8.29 14.83
N PHE A 171 19.97 7.07 14.99
CA PHE A 171 20.91 6.51 14.00
C PHE A 171 20.27 6.39 12.61
N LEU A 172 18.98 6.06 12.51
CA LEU A 172 18.24 6.02 11.24
C LEU A 172 18.22 7.41 10.61
N VAL A 173 17.78 8.43 11.35
CA VAL A 173 17.74 9.82 10.88
C VAL A 173 19.10 10.24 10.34
N LYS A 174 20.15 10.04 11.14
CA LYS A 174 21.52 10.44 10.78
C LYS A 174 22.10 9.65 9.61
N ALA A 175 21.83 8.36 9.49
CA ALA A 175 22.28 7.56 8.35
C ALA A 175 21.74 8.10 7.02
N PHE A 176 20.44 8.40 6.95
CA PHE A 176 19.81 8.98 5.76
C PHE A 176 20.29 10.40 5.47
N GLU A 177 20.44 11.26 6.49
CA GLU A 177 20.98 12.61 6.34
C GLU A 177 22.42 12.57 5.78
N TYR A 178 23.29 11.70 6.31
CA TYR A 178 24.67 11.57 5.87
C TYR A 178 24.75 11.02 4.45
N ALA A 179 23.96 10.00 4.12
CA ALA A 179 23.93 9.43 2.77
C ALA A 179 23.46 10.46 1.74
N HIS A 180 22.42 11.24 2.06
CA HIS A 180 21.94 12.32 1.19
C HIS A 180 22.97 13.43 1.02
N ALA A 181 23.64 13.82 2.09
CA ALA A 181 24.68 14.86 2.00
C ALA A 181 25.87 14.39 1.14
N ALA A 182 26.24 13.11 1.19
CA ALA A 182 27.33 12.55 0.41
C ALA A 182 26.98 12.39 -1.08
N ASP A 183 25.73 11.95 -1.41
CA ASP A 183 25.21 11.92 -2.80
C ASP A 183 23.73 12.29 -2.85
N PRO A 184 23.38 13.56 -3.09
CA PRO A 184 21.98 14.00 -3.16
C PRO A 184 21.19 13.44 -4.34
N ALA A 185 21.86 12.84 -5.34
CA ALA A 185 21.20 12.29 -6.53
C ALA A 185 20.77 10.83 -6.37
N ALA A 186 21.34 10.11 -5.41
CA ALA A 186 21.03 8.71 -5.16
C ALA A 186 19.67 8.54 -4.47
N LEU A 187 18.90 7.53 -4.85
CA LEU A 187 17.69 7.14 -4.12
C LEU A 187 18.05 6.39 -2.85
N LEU A 188 17.48 6.78 -1.73
CA LEU A 188 17.78 6.25 -0.40
C LEU A 188 16.64 5.33 0.09
N ILE A 189 17.00 4.14 0.50
CA ILE A 189 16.06 3.03 0.78
C ILE A 189 16.29 2.54 2.22
N TYR A 190 15.21 2.28 2.93
CA TYR A 190 15.19 1.44 4.12
C TYR A 190 14.84 0.01 3.69
N ASN A 191 15.66 -0.98 3.96
CA ASN A 191 15.48 -2.37 3.52
C ASN A 191 15.27 -3.32 4.70
N ASP A 192 14.27 -4.22 4.62
CA ASP A 192 13.98 -5.19 5.69
C ASP A 192 13.20 -6.40 5.16
N TYR A 193 13.18 -7.49 5.92
CA TYR A 193 12.41 -8.70 5.64
C TYR A 193 11.15 -8.78 6.50
N ASN A 194 10.16 -9.55 6.07
CA ASN A 194 8.89 -9.78 6.77
C ASN A 194 8.12 -8.50 7.12
N ASN A 195 8.51 -7.35 6.60
CA ASN A 195 7.83 -6.08 6.83
C ASN A 195 6.50 -5.96 6.06
N GLU A 196 6.13 -6.97 5.27
CA GLU A 196 4.79 -7.19 4.76
C GLU A 196 3.84 -7.82 5.79
N LEU A 197 4.34 -8.49 6.82
CA LEU A 197 3.52 -9.14 7.85
C LEU A 197 2.94 -8.14 8.84
N ASP A 198 1.77 -8.45 9.38
CA ASP A 198 1.11 -7.66 10.43
C ASP A 198 2.07 -7.44 11.62
N GLY A 199 1.95 -6.34 12.30
CA GLY A 199 2.85 -5.94 13.38
C GLY A 199 4.17 -5.33 12.89
N LYS A 200 4.95 -6.01 12.03
CA LYS A 200 6.19 -5.42 11.46
C LYS A 200 5.86 -4.36 10.41
N ARG A 201 4.83 -4.58 9.59
CA ARG A 201 4.28 -3.55 8.68
C ARG A 201 3.86 -2.28 9.43
N GLU A 202 3.17 -2.42 10.56
CA GLU A 202 2.76 -1.26 11.35
C GLU A 202 3.95 -0.51 11.93
N ARG A 203 5.00 -1.23 12.37
CA ARG A 203 6.26 -0.60 12.80
C ARG A 203 6.95 0.13 11.64
N MET A 204 6.96 -0.46 10.46
CA MET A 204 7.50 0.16 9.24
C MET A 204 6.72 1.45 8.90
N ILE A 205 5.39 1.43 8.96
CA ILE A 205 4.56 2.61 8.73
C ILE A 205 4.90 3.72 9.72
N ARG A 206 4.99 3.39 11.02
CA ARG A 206 5.39 4.38 12.06
C ARG A 206 6.79 4.94 11.82
N LEU A 207 7.73 4.11 11.39
CA LEU A 207 9.07 4.56 11.03
C LEU A 207 9.03 5.55 9.86
N ILE A 208 8.27 5.26 8.80
CA ILE A 208 8.11 6.17 7.66
C ILE A 208 7.54 7.52 8.12
N GLU A 209 6.50 7.50 8.96
CA GLU A 209 5.87 8.70 9.48
C GLU A 209 6.83 9.51 10.35
N SER A 210 7.58 8.85 11.25
CA SER A 210 8.59 9.47 12.09
C SER A 210 9.71 10.14 11.27
N LEU A 211 10.22 9.46 10.25
CA LEU A 211 11.26 10.00 9.39
C LEU A 211 10.74 11.17 8.53
N ARG A 212 9.53 11.06 7.99
CA ARG A 212 8.88 12.14 7.24
C ARG A 212 8.63 13.38 8.09
N ALA A 213 8.15 13.22 9.31
CA ALA A 213 7.93 14.34 10.25
C ALA A 213 9.20 15.13 10.55
N ARG A 214 10.36 14.50 10.37
CA ARG A 214 11.69 15.12 10.55
C ARG A 214 12.33 15.53 9.22
N ASN A 215 11.62 15.46 8.10
CA ASN A 215 12.11 15.74 6.75
C ASN A 215 13.33 14.90 6.34
N VAL A 216 13.43 13.67 6.83
CA VAL A 216 14.51 12.74 6.47
C VAL A 216 14.31 12.27 5.02
N PRO A 217 15.37 12.25 4.19
CA PRO A 217 15.29 11.91 2.77
C PRO A 217 15.14 10.40 2.55
N LEU A 218 14.00 9.82 2.92
CA LEU A 218 13.61 8.45 2.65
C LEU A 218 12.80 8.39 1.35
N HIS A 219 13.30 7.68 0.32
CA HIS A 219 12.70 7.65 -1.01
C HIS A 219 11.87 6.37 -1.27
N ALA A 220 12.29 5.24 -0.70
CA ALA A 220 11.58 3.97 -0.87
C ALA A 220 11.79 3.03 0.34
N ILE A 221 10.87 2.07 0.45
CA ILE A 221 10.96 0.93 1.38
C ILE A 221 11.31 -0.32 0.59
N GLY A 222 12.30 -1.07 1.08
CA GLY A 222 12.65 -2.40 0.58
C GLY A 222 11.89 -3.50 1.30
N LEU A 223 11.26 -4.37 0.53
CA LEU A 223 10.72 -5.65 0.94
C LEU A 223 11.69 -6.71 0.43
N GLN A 224 12.42 -7.42 1.30
CA GLN A 224 13.39 -8.41 0.83
C GLN A 224 12.75 -9.49 -0.04
N GLY A 225 11.64 -10.08 0.38
CA GLY A 225 10.90 -11.03 -0.44
C GLY A 225 11.48 -12.45 -0.43
N HIS A 226 12.06 -12.87 0.69
CA HIS A 226 12.54 -14.24 0.89
C HIS A 226 11.42 -15.17 1.34
N TYR A 227 10.73 -15.80 0.40
CA TYR A 227 9.57 -16.61 0.68
C TYR A 227 9.86 -18.11 0.68
N GLU A 228 8.97 -18.89 1.29
CA GLU A 228 8.90 -20.35 1.14
C GLU A 228 7.71 -20.71 0.26
N ILE A 229 7.85 -21.73 -0.58
CA ILE A 229 6.89 -22.11 -1.63
C ILE A 229 5.46 -22.34 -1.12
N ASP A 230 5.32 -22.80 0.13
CA ASP A 230 4.02 -23.11 0.74
C ASP A 230 3.43 -21.96 1.55
N THR A 231 4.19 -20.88 1.80
CA THR A 231 3.80 -19.82 2.74
C THR A 231 4.01 -18.41 2.20
N VAL A 232 3.98 -18.23 0.87
CA VAL A 232 4.04 -16.89 0.26
C VAL A 232 2.87 -16.02 0.79
N PRO A 233 3.14 -14.89 1.46
CA PRO A 233 2.10 -14.15 2.18
C PRO A 233 1.34 -13.16 1.28
N PHE A 234 0.69 -13.61 0.22
CA PHE A 234 0.06 -12.75 -0.80
C PHE A 234 -0.88 -11.69 -0.23
N ALA A 235 -1.77 -12.07 0.67
CA ALA A 235 -2.73 -11.12 1.25
C ALA A 235 -2.05 -10.05 2.12
N ALA A 236 -0.99 -10.42 2.87
CA ALA A 236 -0.22 -9.49 3.67
C ALA A 236 0.62 -8.56 2.78
N LEU A 237 1.22 -9.10 1.73
CA LEU A 237 1.99 -8.33 0.75
C LEU A 237 1.09 -7.33 0.01
N GLU A 238 -0.10 -7.74 -0.42
CA GLU A 238 -1.08 -6.84 -1.05
C GLU A 238 -1.49 -5.70 -0.12
N LYS A 239 -1.78 -5.99 1.15
CA LYS A 239 -2.06 -4.97 2.16
C LYS A 239 -0.89 -3.98 2.32
N THR A 240 0.34 -4.48 2.30
CA THR A 240 1.53 -3.64 2.40
C THR A 240 1.69 -2.75 1.18
N LEU A 241 1.56 -3.28 -0.03
CA LEU A 241 1.64 -2.51 -1.26
C LEU A 241 0.53 -1.45 -1.33
N ALA A 242 -0.69 -1.80 -0.92
CA ALA A 242 -1.81 -0.86 -0.82
C ALA A 242 -1.52 0.27 0.19
N ALA A 243 -0.97 -0.06 1.36
CA ALA A 243 -0.59 0.94 2.37
C ALA A 243 0.52 1.87 1.84
N MET A 244 1.55 1.32 1.20
CA MET A 244 2.63 2.14 0.61
C MET A 244 2.12 3.04 -0.52
N ARG A 245 1.21 2.53 -1.38
CA ARG A 245 0.53 3.33 -2.41
C ARG A 245 -0.26 4.48 -1.77
N ALA A 246 -1.05 4.20 -0.74
CA ALA A 246 -1.83 5.21 -0.02
C ALA A 246 -0.93 6.28 0.65
N MET A 247 0.21 5.87 1.17
CA MET A 247 1.22 6.77 1.73
C MET A 247 2.07 7.47 0.67
N GLN A 248 1.88 7.20 -0.62
CA GLN A 248 2.75 7.65 -1.71
C GLN A 248 4.23 7.32 -1.45
N MET A 249 4.49 6.22 -0.75
CA MET A 249 5.82 5.68 -0.53
C MET A 249 6.15 4.68 -1.63
N LYS A 250 7.30 4.86 -2.27
CA LYS A 250 7.77 3.90 -3.25
C LYS A 250 8.26 2.62 -2.56
N VAL A 251 8.13 1.51 -3.29
CA VAL A 251 8.56 0.18 -2.84
C VAL A 251 9.60 -0.37 -3.79
N VAL A 252 10.57 -1.06 -3.25
CA VAL A 252 11.44 -1.97 -3.99
C VAL A 252 11.29 -3.39 -3.42
N VAL A 253 11.12 -4.39 -4.26
CA VAL A 253 11.30 -5.79 -3.86
C VAL A 253 12.78 -6.07 -4.09
N SER A 254 13.54 -6.23 -3.01
CA SER A 254 15.01 -6.08 -3.06
C SER A 254 15.76 -7.39 -3.25
N GLU A 255 15.19 -8.53 -2.80
CA GLU A 255 15.95 -9.78 -2.61
C GLU A 255 15.09 -11.03 -2.89
N LEU A 256 14.20 -10.96 -3.90
CA LEU A 256 13.19 -11.98 -4.16
C LEU A 256 13.78 -13.36 -4.45
N ASP A 257 13.35 -14.33 -3.67
CA ASP A 257 13.50 -15.76 -3.95
C ASP A 257 12.32 -16.57 -3.36
N ILE A 258 12.10 -17.79 -3.88
CA ILE A 258 11.09 -18.72 -3.36
C ILE A 258 11.78 -20.05 -3.05
N ASP A 259 12.11 -20.26 -1.79
CA ASP A 259 12.70 -21.49 -1.27
C ASP A 259 11.75 -22.68 -1.51
N VAL A 260 12.26 -23.72 -2.17
CA VAL A 260 11.47 -24.96 -2.42
C VAL A 260 11.68 -26.02 -1.34
N ILE A 261 12.58 -25.75 -0.38
CA ILE A 261 12.86 -26.63 0.77
C ILE A 261 12.55 -25.86 2.05
N PRO A 262 11.62 -26.31 2.89
CA PRO A 262 11.24 -25.55 4.08
C PRO A 262 12.42 -25.24 4.99
N ARG A 263 12.49 -23.99 5.46
CA ARG A 263 13.45 -23.52 6.47
C ARG A 263 12.86 -23.53 7.87
N GLY A 264 11.52 -23.39 7.96
CA GLY A 264 10.83 -23.17 9.20
C GLY A 264 11.35 -21.93 9.95
N ARG A 265 11.13 -21.90 11.24
CA ARG A 265 11.71 -20.85 12.11
C ARG A 265 13.08 -21.30 12.66
N TRP A 266 14.03 -21.53 11.78
CA TRP A 266 15.36 -22.08 12.10
C TRP A 266 16.09 -21.32 13.22
N TRP A 267 15.76 -20.03 13.41
CA TRP A 267 16.30 -19.19 14.50
C TRP A 267 15.59 -19.39 15.85
N ALA A 268 14.34 -19.84 15.84
CA ALA A 268 13.50 -20.07 17.03
C ALA A 268 13.31 -21.55 17.34
N ASP A 269 13.33 -22.40 16.30
CA ASP A 269 13.19 -23.85 16.46
C ASP A 269 14.43 -24.45 17.10
N ASN A 270 14.25 -25.42 17.99
CA ASN A 270 15.32 -26.11 18.69
C ASN A 270 15.12 -27.64 18.65
N GLY A 271 16.15 -28.38 19.12
CA GLY A 271 16.07 -29.84 19.26
C GLY A 271 15.76 -30.58 17.95
N ALA A 272 14.90 -31.58 18.02
CA ALA A 272 14.63 -32.54 16.94
C ALA A 272 14.08 -31.90 15.66
N GLN A 273 13.28 -30.85 15.77
CA GLN A 273 12.71 -30.17 14.59
C GLN A 273 13.81 -29.45 13.79
N ARG A 274 14.69 -28.73 14.46
CA ARG A 274 15.83 -28.06 13.82
C ARG A 274 16.78 -29.06 13.16
N GLU A 275 17.06 -30.17 13.85
CA GLU A 275 17.89 -31.24 13.30
C GLU A 275 17.26 -31.92 12.08
N ALA A 276 15.93 -32.14 12.09
CA ALA A 276 15.20 -32.69 10.96
C ALA A 276 15.28 -31.76 9.74
N LEU A 277 15.04 -30.47 9.94
CA LEU A 277 15.15 -29.46 8.88
C LEU A 277 16.59 -29.34 8.33
N ALA A 278 17.59 -29.41 9.21
CA ALA A 278 19.00 -29.35 8.82
C ALA A 278 19.41 -30.53 7.92
N LYS A 279 18.82 -31.70 8.11
CA LYS A 279 19.07 -32.92 7.30
C LYS A 279 18.23 -32.97 6.02
N LEU A 280 17.25 -32.06 5.86
CA LEU A 280 16.33 -32.08 4.74
C LEU A 280 17.02 -31.55 3.47
N ASN A 281 17.26 -32.43 2.51
CA ASN A 281 17.81 -32.12 1.19
C ASN A 281 17.17 -33.02 0.11
N PRO A 282 15.83 -32.92 -0.09
CA PRO A 282 15.08 -33.87 -0.89
C PRO A 282 15.34 -33.75 -2.40
N TYR A 283 15.92 -32.65 -2.85
CA TYR A 283 16.11 -32.33 -4.26
C TYR A 283 17.56 -32.24 -4.68
N ALA A 284 18.46 -32.97 -3.96
CA ALA A 284 19.89 -32.95 -4.20
C ALA A 284 20.27 -33.32 -5.64
N ASP A 285 19.62 -34.33 -6.21
CA ASP A 285 19.88 -34.80 -7.57
C ASP A 285 19.03 -34.06 -8.61
N ARG A 286 17.76 -33.82 -8.31
CA ARG A 286 16.80 -33.19 -9.22
C ARG A 286 15.58 -32.65 -8.47
N CYS A 287 15.17 -31.43 -8.80
CA CYS A 287 13.88 -30.89 -8.37
C CYS A 287 12.75 -31.51 -9.20
N PRO A 288 11.68 -32.07 -8.59
CA PRO A 288 10.56 -32.66 -9.29
C PRO A 288 9.79 -31.63 -10.15
N PRO A 289 9.27 -32.02 -11.34
CA PRO A 289 8.52 -31.11 -12.20
C PRO A 289 7.31 -30.46 -11.53
N GLU A 290 6.60 -31.20 -10.66
CA GLU A 290 5.44 -30.69 -9.91
C GLU A 290 5.83 -29.60 -8.89
N VAL A 291 7.02 -29.68 -8.30
CA VAL A 291 7.55 -28.62 -7.41
C VAL A 291 7.92 -27.39 -8.23
N LEU A 292 8.57 -27.57 -9.38
CA LEU A 292 8.92 -26.48 -10.30
C LEU A 292 7.67 -25.79 -10.85
N GLN A 293 6.61 -26.56 -11.15
CA GLN A 293 5.34 -26.02 -11.63
C GLN A 293 4.64 -25.21 -10.53
N ARG A 294 4.58 -25.72 -9.29
CA ARG A 294 4.04 -24.99 -8.14
C ARG A 294 4.82 -23.70 -7.86
N GLN A 295 6.16 -23.74 -7.94
CA GLN A 295 6.99 -22.55 -7.83
C GLN A 295 6.65 -21.52 -8.93
N ALA A 296 6.43 -21.97 -10.16
CA ALA A 296 6.04 -21.11 -11.27
C ALA A 296 4.69 -20.41 -11.02
N GLU A 297 3.73 -21.11 -10.41
CA GLU A 297 2.43 -20.54 -10.02
C GLU A 297 2.58 -19.47 -8.93
N GLN A 298 3.44 -19.70 -7.93
CA GLN A 298 3.74 -18.69 -6.90
C GLN A 298 4.38 -17.44 -7.50
N TYR A 299 5.39 -17.59 -8.37
CA TYR A 299 6.00 -16.46 -9.07
C TYR A 299 5.00 -15.72 -9.98
N ALA A 300 4.15 -16.44 -10.72
CA ALA A 300 3.10 -15.82 -11.54
C ALA A 300 2.16 -14.95 -10.69
N GLN A 301 1.72 -15.48 -9.55
CA GLN A 301 0.84 -14.72 -8.65
C GLN A 301 1.54 -13.50 -8.05
N LEU A 302 2.82 -13.58 -7.67
CA LEU A 302 3.62 -12.44 -7.22
C LEU A 302 3.72 -11.38 -8.30
N PHE A 303 4.09 -11.75 -9.53
CA PHE A 303 4.27 -10.79 -10.61
C PHE A 303 2.95 -10.17 -11.10
N ARG A 304 1.84 -10.91 -11.03
CA ARG A 304 0.49 -10.34 -11.22
C ARG A 304 0.20 -9.28 -10.17
N LEU A 305 0.50 -9.57 -8.90
CA LEU A 305 0.35 -8.59 -7.82
C LEU A 305 1.26 -7.38 -8.05
N PHE A 306 2.54 -7.57 -8.34
CA PHE A 306 3.49 -6.48 -8.58
C PHE A 306 3.07 -5.60 -9.76
N ARG A 307 2.58 -6.18 -10.85
CA ARG A 307 2.04 -5.43 -12.00
C ARG A 307 0.86 -4.54 -11.60
N ASN A 308 -0.05 -5.03 -10.74
CA ASN A 308 -1.18 -4.24 -10.24
C ASN A 308 -0.73 -3.04 -9.37
N TYR A 309 0.51 -3.05 -8.90
CA TYR A 309 1.14 -1.99 -8.12
C TYR A 309 2.37 -1.38 -8.82
N ALA A 310 2.44 -1.45 -10.15
CA ALA A 310 3.56 -0.93 -10.92
C ALA A 310 3.80 0.58 -10.75
N ASP A 311 2.76 1.34 -10.40
CA ASP A 311 2.87 2.76 -10.06
C ASP A 311 3.56 3.01 -8.70
N THR A 312 3.62 2.02 -7.84
CA THR A 312 4.21 2.07 -6.50
C THR A 312 5.59 1.41 -6.46
N ILE A 313 5.78 0.34 -7.22
CA ILE A 313 7.02 -0.44 -7.27
C ILE A 313 8.03 0.21 -8.23
N LEU A 314 9.23 0.52 -7.74
CA LEU A 314 10.34 1.04 -8.54
C LEU A 314 11.15 -0.08 -9.19
N ARG A 315 11.38 -1.16 -8.45
CA ARG A 315 12.16 -2.32 -8.91
C ARG A 315 11.74 -3.61 -8.24
N VAL A 316 12.00 -4.72 -8.94
CA VAL A 316 11.99 -6.07 -8.38
C VAL A 316 13.35 -6.70 -8.67
N SER A 317 14.08 -7.10 -7.64
CA SER A 317 15.39 -7.75 -7.74
C SER A 317 15.34 -9.15 -7.16
N PHE A 318 15.86 -10.11 -7.90
CA PHE A 318 16.07 -11.48 -7.41
C PHE A 318 17.35 -11.56 -6.58
N TRP A 319 17.39 -12.43 -5.55
CA TRP A 319 18.61 -12.60 -4.76
C TRP A 319 19.42 -13.79 -5.26
N ASN A 320 20.31 -13.50 -6.16
CA ASN A 320 21.20 -14.30 -7.01
C ASN A 320 20.67 -14.58 -8.42
N LEU A 321 21.61 -14.86 -9.33
CA LEU A 321 21.37 -14.93 -10.77
C LEU A 321 20.67 -16.23 -11.18
N HIS A 322 21.06 -17.36 -10.62
CA HIS A 322 20.53 -18.67 -10.89
C HIS A 322 20.71 -19.64 -9.71
N ASP A 323 19.99 -20.75 -9.70
CA ASP A 323 19.96 -21.70 -8.59
C ASP A 323 21.35 -22.17 -8.11
N GLY A 324 22.35 -22.24 -8.99
CA GLY A 324 23.72 -22.62 -8.63
C GLY A 324 24.48 -21.59 -7.80
N GLN A 325 24.00 -20.34 -7.80
CA GLN A 325 24.60 -19.22 -7.07
C GLN A 325 23.78 -18.79 -5.86
N SER A 326 22.61 -19.39 -5.64
CA SER A 326 21.73 -18.99 -4.54
C SER A 326 22.39 -19.15 -3.17
N TRP A 327 22.26 -18.11 -2.33
CA TRP A 327 22.68 -18.13 -0.94
C TRP A 327 22.00 -19.23 -0.11
N LEU A 328 20.79 -19.66 -0.53
CA LEU A 328 20.02 -20.73 0.09
C LEU A 328 20.65 -22.13 -0.09
N ASN A 329 21.70 -22.23 -0.88
CA ASN A 329 22.50 -23.47 -0.94
C ASN A 329 23.38 -23.67 0.31
N ASP A 330 23.73 -22.57 0.98
CA ASP A 330 24.67 -22.57 2.11
C ASP A 330 24.02 -22.12 3.42
N PHE A 331 22.83 -21.49 3.35
CA PHE A 331 22.12 -20.92 4.51
C PHE A 331 20.65 -21.38 4.60
N PRO A 332 20.10 -21.66 5.81
CA PRO A 332 20.79 -21.76 7.11
C PRO A 332 21.58 -23.06 7.25
N TRP A 333 21.44 -23.98 6.31
CA TRP A 333 22.15 -25.25 6.22
C TRP A 333 22.59 -25.54 4.79
N LYS A 334 23.64 -26.32 4.63
CA LYS A 334 24.14 -26.69 3.32
C LYS A 334 23.20 -27.66 2.61
N ARG A 335 22.53 -27.20 1.53
CA ARG A 335 21.49 -27.95 0.79
C ARG A 335 21.56 -27.62 -0.71
N VAL A 336 20.95 -28.47 -1.54
CA VAL A 336 20.78 -28.17 -2.96
C VAL A 336 19.39 -27.58 -3.18
N ASN A 337 19.33 -26.26 -3.30
CA ASN A 337 18.06 -25.53 -3.44
C ASN A 337 17.82 -25.06 -4.88
N HIS A 338 16.55 -24.75 -5.21
CA HIS A 338 16.13 -24.34 -6.55
C HIS A 338 15.19 -23.12 -6.51
N PRO A 339 15.60 -21.98 -5.87
CA PRO A 339 14.65 -20.91 -5.54
C PRO A 339 14.39 -19.90 -6.65
N LEU A 340 15.20 -19.86 -7.73
CA LEU A 340 15.24 -18.78 -8.69
C LEU A 340 14.57 -19.14 -10.04
N LEU A 341 14.57 -18.19 -10.99
CA LEU A 341 13.94 -18.36 -12.32
C LEU A 341 14.79 -19.20 -13.28
N PHE A 342 16.08 -19.30 -13.01
CA PHE A 342 17.03 -20.04 -13.85
C PHE A 342 17.64 -21.20 -13.07
N ASP A 343 17.84 -22.31 -13.75
CA ASP A 343 18.45 -23.51 -13.17
C ASP A 343 19.96 -23.32 -12.92
N ARG A 344 20.63 -24.34 -12.38
CA ARG A 344 22.06 -24.29 -12.03
C ARG A 344 22.99 -24.07 -13.22
N GLN A 345 22.49 -24.24 -14.45
CA GLN A 345 23.20 -24.01 -15.70
C GLN A 345 22.76 -22.69 -16.39
N GLY A 346 21.97 -21.85 -15.72
CA GLY A 346 21.45 -20.60 -16.27
C GLY A 346 20.33 -20.77 -17.31
N ARG A 347 19.73 -21.95 -17.42
CA ARG A 347 18.63 -22.22 -18.34
C ARG A 347 17.31 -21.81 -17.70
N PRO A 348 16.34 -21.27 -18.46
CA PRO A 348 15.05 -20.88 -17.94
C PRO A 348 14.27 -22.06 -17.35
N LYS A 349 13.65 -21.85 -16.19
CA LYS A 349 12.73 -22.76 -15.52
C LYS A 349 11.28 -22.39 -15.87
N PRO A 350 10.28 -23.25 -15.57
CA PRO A 350 8.86 -22.90 -15.73
C PRO A 350 8.47 -21.57 -15.06
N ALA A 351 9.14 -21.21 -13.96
CA ALA A 351 8.97 -19.93 -13.26
C ALA A 351 9.34 -18.71 -14.13
N PHE A 352 10.39 -18.79 -14.94
CA PHE A 352 10.78 -17.72 -15.86
C PHE A 352 9.68 -17.46 -16.90
N GLU A 353 9.17 -18.53 -17.54
CA GLU A 353 8.11 -18.42 -18.53
C GLU A 353 6.80 -17.90 -17.92
N ALA A 354 6.51 -18.28 -16.68
CA ALA A 354 5.34 -17.81 -15.95
C ALA A 354 5.42 -16.31 -15.63
N VAL A 355 6.58 -15.83 -15.21
CA VAL A 355 6.85 -14.41 -14.96
C VAL A 355 6.76 -13.60 -16.26
N LEU A 356 7.38 -14.05 -17.34
CA LEU A 356 7.29 -13.36 -18.64
C LEU A 356 5.85 -13.23 -19.10
N ARG A 357 5.06 -14.30 -19.01
CA ARG A 357 3.64 -14.25 -19.37
C ARG A 357 2.86 -13.20 -18.55
N GLU A 358 3.11 -13.11 -17.26
CA GLU A 358 2.45 -12.09 -16.42
C GLU A 358 2.92 -10.67 -16.72
N LEU A 359 4.18 -10.49 -17.11
CA LEU A 359 4.72 -9.19 -17.52
C LEU A 359 4.26 -8.76 -18.92
N ALA A 360 4.11 -9.72 -19.85
CA ALA A 360 3.65 -9.48 -21.22
C ALA A 360 2.14 -9.16 -21.32
N ILE A 361 1.35 -9.51 -20.30
CA ILE A 361 -0.01 -9.01 -20.21
C ILE A 361 0.12 -7.50 -19.97
N GLU A 362 -0.18 -6.70 -21.00
CA GLU A 362 -0.33 -5.26 -20.77
C GLU A 362 -1.15 -5.07 -19.50
N PRO A 363 -0.69 -4.19 -18.57
CA PRO A 363 -1.56 -3.79 -17.47
C PRO A 363 -2.88 -3.46 -18.18
N THR A 364 -3.98 -4.12 -17.80
CA THR A 364 -5.28 -3.75 -18.39
C THR A 364 -5.40 -2.27 -18.14
N ALA A 365 -4.99 -1.52 -19.15
CA ALA A 365 -5.13 -0.08 -19.14
C ALA A 365 -6.62 0.16 -18.90
N PRO A 366 -6.98 1.08 -18.03
CA PRO A 366 -8.33 1.57 -18.06
C PRO A 366 -8.61 1.92 -19.52
N PRO A 367 -9.79 1.59 -20.07
CA PRO A 367 -10.07 1.70 -21.51
C PRO A 367 -9.65 3.10 -21.99
N THR A 368 -8.60 3.14 -22.79
CA THR A 368 -8.04 4.36 -23.37
C THR A 368 -9.00 4.88 -24.42
N GLY A 369 -9.83 5.83 -24.00
CA GLY A 369 -10.41 6.80 -24.88
C GLY A 369 -9.60 8.08 -24.75
N GLN A 370 -8.85 8.40 -25.80
CA GLN A 370 -8.15 9.66 -26.09
C GLN A 370 -6.80 9.91 -25.39
N ASN A 371 -5.79 10.12 -26.22
CA ASN A 371 -4.46 10.64 -25.89
C ASN A 371 -4.55 11.96 -25.11
N ILE A 372 -4.36 11.88 -23.79
CA ILE A 372 -4.00 13.04 -22.97
C ILE A 372 -2.52 12.85 -22.61
N PRO A 373 -1.64 13.81 -22.90
CA PRO A 373 -0.24 13.70 -22.52
C PRO A 373 -0.11 13.58 -21.00
N PRO A 374 0.91 12.85 -20.47
CA PRO A 374 1.06 12.64 -19.03
C PRO A 374 1.24 13.99 -18.34
N GLN A 375 0.25 14.37 -17.56
CA GLN A 375 0.35 15.51 -16.65
C GLN A 375 1.20 15.15 -15.45
N PRO A 376 2.09 16.02 -14.97
CA PRO A 376 2.84 15.80 -13.75
C PRO A 376 1.88 15.67 -12.56
N ARG A 377 2.05 14.62 -11.77
CA ARG A 377 1.19 14.37 -10.59
C ARG A 377 1.34 15.50 -9.57
N PRO A 378 0.22 16.06 -9.03
CA PRO A 378 0.31 17.12 -8.06
C PRO A 378 0.96 16.63 -6.76
N SER A 379 1.86 17.42 -6.21
CA SER A 379 2.26 17.35 -4.81
C SER A 379 1.06 17.70 -3.92
N TRP A 380 1.01 17.22 -2.69
CA TRP A 380 -0.03 17.54 -1.68
C TRP A 380 -0.35 19.02 -1.45
N SER A 381 0.29 19.92 -2.16
CA SER A 381 0.14 21.37 -2.02
C SER A 381 -0.66 22.04 -3.15
N ALA A 382 -1.11 21.32 -4.17
CA ALA A 382 -1.86 21.89 -5.27
C ALA A 382 -3.22 21.20 -5.45
N ILE A 383 -4.26 21.82 -4.88
CA ILE A 383 -5.64 21.50 -5.19
C ILE A 383 -5.89 22.01 -6.62
N HIS A 384 -6.27 21.11 -7.52
CA HIS A 384 -6.64 21.46 -8.88
C HIS A 384 -8.15 21.37 -9.05
N LEU A 385 -8.77 22.50 -9.38
CA LEU A 385 -10.19 22.54 -9.70
C LEU A 385 -10.39 22.29 -11.19
N ASN A 386 -11.28 21.36 -11.53
CA ASN A 386 -11.76 21.14 -12.88
C ASN A 386 -12.83 22.19 -13.25
N ALA A 387 -13.19 22.27 -14.52
CA ALA A 387 -14.17 23.26 -15.00
C ALA A 387 -15.58 23.05 -14.42
N ASP A 388 -15.89 21.84 -14.02
CA ASP A 388 -17.17 21.41 -13.43
C ASP A 388 -17.15 21.29 -11.90
N ASP A 389 -16.02 21.59 -11.23
CA ASP A 389 -15.91 21.68 -9.78
C ASP A 389 -16.58 22.96 -9.27
N LYS A 390 -17.92 22.93 -9.22
CA LYS A 390 -18.75 24.09 -8.89
C LYS A 390 -19.86 23.73 -7.90
N PRO A 391 -20.36 24.72 -7.16
CA PRO A 391 -21.56 24.52 -6.36
C PRO A 391 -22.77 24.16 -7.25
N ALA A 392 -23.36 22.99 -7.00
CA ALA A 392 -24.66 22.61 -7.61
C ALA A 392 -25.85 23.29 -6.89
N PHE A 393 -25.61 23.78 -5.68
CA PHE A 393 -26.61 24.45 -4.84
C PHE A 393 -26.03 25.74 -4.29
N PRO A 394 -26.86 26.76 -3.99
CA PRO A 394 -26.42 28.00 -3.37
C PRO A 394 -26.00 27.77 -1.91
N GLU A 395 -25.39 28.79 -1.29
CA GLU A 395 -25.23 28.82 0.15
C GLU A 395 -26.57 28.64 0.86
N PRO A 396 -26.63 27.86 1.96
CA PRO A 396 -27.83 27.76 2.76
C PRO A 396 -28.27 29.14 3.30
N PRO A 397 -29.58 29.38 3.47
CA PRO A 397 -30.08 30.66 3.96
C PRO A 397 -29.63 30.92 5.40
N ALA A 398 -29.49 32.17 5.80
CA ALA A 398 -29.11 32.54 7.18
C ALA A 398 -30.06 31.88 8.20
N GLY A 399 -29.48 31.27 9.25
CA GLY A 399 -30.23 30.61 10.32
C GLY A 399 -30.69 29.20 10.03
N TRP A 400 -30.31 28.61 8.89
CA TRP A 400 -30.69 27.25 8.48
C TRP A 400 -30.32 26.16 9.48
N ASP A 401 -29.27 26.38 10.25
CA ASP A 401 -28.68 25.47 11.23
C ASP A 401 -28.89 25.93 12.68
N VAL A 402 -29.74 26.93 12.90
CA VAL A 402 -30.07 27.41 14.22
C VAL A 402 -31.31 26.67 14.74
N LYS A 403 -31.23 26.17 15.98
CA LYS A 403 -32.37 25.50 16.62
C LYS A 403 -33.52 26.48 16.80
N ARG A 404 -34.69 26.14 16.32
CA ARG A 404 -35.91 26.93 16.40
C ARG A 404 -36.80 26.42 17.53
N GLU A 405 -37.09 27.24 18.52
CA GLU A 405 -37.92 26.86 19.69
C GLU A 405 -39.44 26.85 19.37
N ASP A 406 -39.85 27.40 18.23
CA ASP A 406 -41.24 27.56 17.79
C ASP A 406 -41.81 26.36 16.97
N ILE A 407 -41.02 25.32 16.80
CA ILE A 407 -41.38 24.12 15.99
C ILE A 407 -41.38 22.85 16.82
N PRO A 408 -42.10 21.79 16.41
CA PRO A 408 -41.94 20.48 17.04
C PRO A 408 -40.56 19.89 16.82
N HIS A 409 -40.01 19.23 17.85
CA HIS A 409 -38.70 18.61 17.82
C HIS A 409 -38.78 17.09 17.80
N GLY A 410 -37.81 16.49 17.10
CA GLY A 410 -37.52 15.07 17.19
C GLY A 410 -36.80 14.71 18.47
N LYS A 411 -36.52 13.43 18.65
CA LYS A 411 -35.78 12.92 19.80
C LYS A 411 -34.47 12.31 19.32
N LEU A 412 -33.35 12.79 19.86
CA LEU A 412 -32.03 12.16 19.72
C LEU A 412 -31.76 11.33 20.96
N GLU A 413 -31.43 10.05 20.80
CA GLU A 413 -31.11 9.17 21.92
C GLU A 413 -29.92 8.26 21.59
N MET A 414 -29.10 8.00 22.60
CA MET A 414 -28.01 7.01 22.55
C MET A 414 -28.58 5.65 22.93
N ILE A 415 -28.46 4.66 22.05
CA ILE A 415 -28.85 3.29 22.34
C ILE A 415 -27.65 2.35 22.34
N GLU A 416 -27.76 1.27 23.10
CA GLU A 416 -26.77 0.21 23.14
C GLU A 416 -27.31 -1.04 22.42
N TYR A 417 -26.40 -1.78 21.79
CA TYR A 417 -26.72 -3.05 21.15
C TYR A 417 -25.53 -4.03 21.28
N ASP A 418 -25.81 -5.30 21.22
CA ASP A 418 -24.79 -6.34 21.22
C ASP A 418 -24.38 -6.65 19.77
N SER A 419 -23.16 -6.28 19.40
CA SER A 419 -22.59 -6.59 18.09
C SER A 419 -22.00 -8.00 18.11
N LYS A 420 -22.58 -8.89 17.32
CA LYS A 420 -22.04 -10.24 17.10
C LYS A 420 -20.77 -10.19 16.27
N THR A 421 -20.72 -9.27 15.31
CA THR A 421 -19.58 -9.04 14.41
C THR A 421 -18.32 -8.66 15.19
N VAL A 422 -18.47 -7.76 16.18
CA VAL A 422 -17.34 -7.27 17.01
C VAL A 422 -17.14 -8.12 18.27
N GLY A 423 -18.18 -8.81 18.72
CA GLY A 423 -18.17 -9.55 20.00
C GLY A 423 -18.10 -8.62 21.21
N ALA A 424 -18.80 -7.47 21.16
CA ALA A 424 -18.83 -6.46 22.20
C ALA A 424 -20.16 -5.69 22.18
N ARG A 425 -20.51 -5.10 23.32
CA ARG A 425 -21.60 -4.14 23.42
C ARG A 425 -21.16 -2.80 22.85
N ARG A 426 -21.93 -2.27 21.90
CA ARG A 426 -21.62 -1.05 21.15
C ARG A 426 -22.76 -0.04 21.26
N LYS A 427 -22.50 1.19 20.81
CA LYS A 427 -23.42 2.33 20.89
C LYS A 427 -23.68 2.93 19.53
N MET A 428 -24.87 3.51 19.36
CA MET A 428 -25.21 4.38 18.23
C MET A 428 -26.21 5.45 18.67
N ASN A 429 -26.11 6.62 18.07
CA ASN A 429 -27.15 7.65 18.21
C ASN A 429 -28.28 7.38 17.21
N VAL A 430 -29.51 7.56 17.67
CA VAL A 430 -30.72 7.42 16.85
C VAL A 430 -31.58 8.67 17.03
N TYR A 431 -31.84 9.34 15.91
CA TYR A 431 -32.83 10.40 15.87
C TYR A 431 -34.16 9.85 15.34
N THR A 432 -35.26 10.16 16.05
CA THR A 432 -36.63 9.93 15.59
C THR A 432 -37.31 11.27 15.31
N PRO A 433 -38.07 11.42 14.20
CA PRO A 433 -38.63 12.71 13.79
C PRO A 433 -39.72 13.21 14.72
N PRO A 434 -40.09 14.52 14.67
CA PRO A 434 -41.21 15.05 15.40
C PRO A 434 -42.50 14.26 15.16
N GLY A 435 -43.19 13.90 16.23
CA GLY A 435 -44.43 13.11 16.14
C GLY A 435 -44.17 11.63 15.75
N TYR A 436 -42.99 11.08 16.01
CA TYR A 436 -42.73 9.66 15.78
C TYR A 436 -43.75 8.77 16.49
N SER A 437 -44.26 7.77 15.75
CA SER A 437 -45.20 6.79 16.26
C SER A 437 -44.80 5.38 15.77
N PRO A 438 -44.80 4.37 16.66
CA PRO A 438 -44.52 2.99 16.25
C PRO A 438 -45.61 2.40 15.32
N ALA A 439 -46.80 3.03 15.23
CA ALA A 439 -47.87 2.61 14.32
C ALA A 439 -47.65 3.02 12.85
N ARG A 440 -46.64 3.85 12.57
CA ARG A 440 -46.28 4.33 11.23
C ARG A 440 -44.84 3.93 10.90
N LYS A 441 -44.59 3.41 9.70
CA LYS A 441 -43.25 3.12 9.23
C LYS A 441 -42.56 4.38 8.69
N TYR A 442 -41.23 4.46 8.92
CA TYR A 442 -40.40 5.59 8.50
C TYR A 442 -39.25 5.11 7.64
N PRO A 443 -38.80 5.91 6.65
CA PRO A 443 -37.53 5.67 5.97
C PRO A 443 -36.37 5.89 6.94
N VAL A 444 -35.21 5.32 6.62
CA VAL A 444 -34.02 5.37 7.48
C VAL A 444 -32.79 5.83 6.70
N LEU A 445 -32.04 6.76 7.30
CA LEU A 445 -30.72 7.20 6.88
C LEU A 445 -29.69 6.68 7.88
N TYR A 446 -28.72 5.88 7.40
CA TYR A 446 -27.51 5.54 8.15
C TYR A 446 -26.43 6.57 7.81
N LEU A 447 -25.91 7.27 8.83
CA LEU A 447 -25.03 8.42 8.67
C LEU A 447 -23.69 8.17 9.36
N LEU A 448 -22.62 7.98 8.57
CA LEU A 448 -21.32 7.46 8.99
C LEU A 448 -20.32 8.59 9.27
N HIS A 449 -19.54 8.44 10.35
CA HIS A 449 -18.54 9.41 10.81
C HIS A 449 -17.15 9.22 10.15
N GLY A 450 -16.23 10.17 10.39
CA GLY A 450 -14.85 10.16 9.92
C GLY A 450 -13.88 9.36 10.80
N ILE A 451 -12.59 9.35 10.43
CA ILE A 451 -11.56 8.55 11.11
C ILE A 451 -11.35 8.96 12.58
N GLY A 452 -11.50 10.23 12.91
CA GLY A 452 -11.37 10.76 14.27
C GLY A 452 -12.66 10.74 15.08
N GLY A 453 -13.76 10.32 14.48
CA GLY A 453 -15.09 10.36 15.08
C GLY A 453 -15.51 9.10 15.81
N ASP A 454 -16.73 9.17 16.32
CA ASP A 454 -17.49 8.11 16.93
C ASP A 454 -18.99 8.34 16.68
N GLU A 455 -19.85 7.54 17.29
CA GLU A 455 -21.32 7.65 17.19
C GLU A 455 -21.89 9.02 17.53
N SER A 456 -21.10 9.92 18.13
CA SER A 456 -21.53 11.28 18.50
C SER A 456 -20.98 12.38 17.58
N GLU A 457 -20.12 12.06 16.58
CA GLU A 457 -19.45 13.08 15.77
C GLU A 457 -20.45 13.98 15.04
N TRP A 458 -21.42 13.39 14.35
CA TRP A 458 -22.44 14.16 13.63
C TRP A 458 -23.27 15.06 14.54
N ALA A 459 -23.66 14.57 15.71
CA ALA A 459 -24.41 15.37 16.68
C ALA A 459 -23.58 16.54 17.23
N ARG A 460 -22.27 16.36 17.40
CA ARG A 460 -21.37 17.44 17.90
C ARG A 460 -21.14 18.55 16.88
N TYR A 461 -21.00 18.22 15.61
CA TYR A 461 -20.55 19.18 14.59
C TYR A 461 -21.67 19.66 13.67
N ALA A 462 -22.54 18.76 13.20
CA ALA A 462 -23.54 19.09 12.20
C ALA A 462 -24.96 19.20 12.77
N GLN A 463 -25.20 18.63 13.95
CA GLN A 463 -26.52 18.64 14.61
C GLN A 463 -27.66 18.25 13.66
N PRO A 464 -27.62 17.02 13.09
CA PRO A 464 -28.60 16.57 12.10
C PRO A 464 -30.05 16.63 12.61
N GLU A 465 -30.26 16.52 13.93
CA GLU A 465 -31.55 16.71 14.59
C GLU A 465 -32.10 18.12 14.39
N VAL A 466 -31.25 19.15 14.50
CA VAL A 466 -31.66 20.55 14.28
C VAL A 466 -31.98 20.80 12.81
N LEU A 467 -31.12 20.29 11.91
CA LEU A 467 -31.36 20.42 10.47
C LEU A 467 -32.66 19.75 10.03
N LEU A 468 -32.92 18.55 10.53
CA LEU A 468 -34.14 17.80 10.19
C LEU A 468 -35.39 18.45 10.77
N ASP A 469 -35.37 18.88 12.03
CA ASP A 469 -36.52 19.54 12.64
C ASP A 469 -36.90 20.80 11.85
N ASN A 470 -35.91 21.63 11.49
CA ASN A 470 -36.13 22.82 10.66
C ASN A 470 -36.70 22.47 9.28
N LEU A 471 -36.06 21.53 8.57
CA LEU A 471 -36.44 21.13 7.21
C LEU A 471 -37.80 20.43 7.16
N ILE A 472 -38.15 19.62 8.18
CA ILE A 472 -39.45 18.96 8.28
C ILE A 472 -40.55 20.00 8.55
N ALA A 473 -40.31 20.97 9.44
CA ALA A 473 -41.26 22.05 9.70
C ALA A 473 -41.49 22.95 8.48
N GLU A 474 -40.46 23.11 7.64
CA GLU A 474 -40.54 23.84 6.37
C GLU A 474 -41.15 23.00 5.21
N GLY A 475 -41.42 21.73 5.42
CA GLY A 475 -41.92 20.80 4.37
C GLY A 475 -40.84 20.46 3.30
N ARG A 476 -39.57 20.69 3.60
CA ARG A 476 -38.40 20.50 2.69
C ARG A 476 -37.69 19.16 2.88
N ALA A 477 -37.95 18.46 3.99
CA ALA A 477 -37.49 17.10 4.19
C ALA A 477 -38.63 16.19 4.66
N ARG A 478 -38.58 14.93 4.30
CA ARG A 478 -39.48 13.89 4.78
C ARG A 478 -39.13 13.49 6.22
N PRO A 479 -40.14 13.28 7.11
CA PRO A 479 -39.88 12.68 8.41
C PRO A 479 -39.19 11.32 8.25
N MET A 480 -37.99 11.16 8.80
CA MET A 480 -37.18 9.96 8.71
C MET A 480 -36.45 9.66 10.03
N ILE A 481 -36.02 8.43 10.23
CA ILE A 481 -35.13 8.04 11.30
C ILE A 481 -33.69 8.20 10.80
N VAL A 482 -32.80 8.77 11.62
CA VAL A 482 -31.36 8.84 11.33
C VAL A 482 -30.59 8.03 12.37
N VAL A 483 -29.75 7.13 11.88
CA VAL A 483 -28.91 6.23 12.68
C VAL A 483 -27.47 6.64 12.49
N MET A 484 -26.80 6.99 13.55
CA MET A 484 -25.39 7.40 13.57
C MET A 484 -24.60 6.36 14.39
N PRO A 485 -24.18 5.27 13.73
CA PRO A 485 -23.40 4.23 14.39
C PRO A 485 -21.93 4.63 14.51
N ASN A 486 -21.17 3.87 15.29
CA ASN A 486 -19.71 3.96 15.26
C ASN A 486 -19.17 3.09 14.10
N GLY A 487 -18.68 3.72 13.04
CA GLY A 487 -18.14 3.07 11.84
C GLY A 487 -16.84 2.31 12.07
N ARG A 488 -16.24 2.40 13.27
CA ARG A 488 -15.04 1.67 13.69
C ARG A 488 -15.42 0.36 14.39
N ALA A 489 -15.66 -0.70 13.62
CA ALA A 489 -16.13 -2.00 14.09
C ALA A 489 -15.01 -2.83 14.73
N GLN A 490 -14.66 -2.48 15.98
CA GLN A 490 -13.69 -3.17 16.82
C GLN A 490 -14.04 -3.02 18.30
N LYS A 491 -13.46 -3.86 19.19
CA LYS A 491 -13.79 -3.86 20.64
C LYS A 491 -13.47 -2.53 21.32
N ASN A 492 -12.29 -1.95 21.07
CA ASN A 492 -11.97 -0.59 21.47
C ASN A 492 -12.34 0.36 20.32
N ASP A 493 -13.55 0.84 20.31
CA ASP A 493 -14.11 1.66 19.23
C ASP A 493 -13.90 3.17 19.40
N ARG A 494 -13.06 3.56 20.37
CA ARG A 494 -12.71 4.98 20.59
C ARG A 494 -11.57 5.42 19.67
N ALA A 495 -11.62 6.69 19.27
CA ALA A 495 -10.57 7.34 18.48
C ALA A 495 -9.40 7.75 19.39
N VAL A 496 -8.61 6.78 19.84
CA VAL A 496 -7.47 6.99 20.74
C VAL A 496 -6.18 6.46 20.10
N GLY A 497 -5.07 7.13 20.36
CA GLY A 497 -3.79 6.79 19.78
C GLY A 497 -3.69 7.18 18.31
N ASP A 498 -2.99 6.37 17.52
CA ASP A 498 -2.88 6.57 16.08
C ASP A 498 -4.18 6.13 15.38
N LEU A 499 -4.91 7.11 14.85
CA LEU A 499 -6.21 6.90 14.23
C LEU A 499 -6.15 6.02 12.98
N PHE A 500 -5.02 6.01 12.27
CA PHE A 500 -4.86 5.22 11.05
C PHE A 500 -4.77 3.72 11.33
N GLN A 501 -4.39 3.32 12.56
CA GLN A 501 -4.45 1.91 12.99
C GLN A 501 -5.88 1.36 13.04
N HIS A 502 -6.88 2.23 13.07
CA HIS A 502 -8.29 1.85 13.10
C HIS A 502 -8.90 1.64 11.71
N ILE A 503 -8.19 1.93 10.61
CA ILE A 503 -8.70 1.74 9.24
C ILE A 503 -9.25 0.32 9.00
N PRO A 504 -8.60 -0.78 9.44
CA PRO A 504 -9.16 -2.12 9.27
C PRO A 504 -10.54 -2.30 9.92
N ALA A 505 -10.80 -1.63 11.04
CA ALA A 505 -12.10 -1.67 11.70
C ALA A 505 -13.22 -1.03 10.86
N PHE A 506 -12.89 -0.01 10.05
CA PHE A 506 -13.83 0.59 9.11
C PHE A 506 -14.18 -0.35 7.95
N LEU A 507 -13.31 -1.30 7.61
CA LEU A 507 -13.59 -2.33 6.60
C LEU A 507 -14.50 -3.45 7.16
N VAL A 508 -14.42 -3.76 8.45
CA VAL A 508 -15.27 -4.75 9.13
C VAL A 508 -16.70 -4.24 9.28
N PHE A 509 -16.90 -2.92 9.28
CA PHE A 509 -18.19 -2.26 9.55
C PHE A 509 -19.30 -2.69 8.57
N GLU A 510 -18.98 -3.04 7.33
CA GLU A 510 -19.94 -3.55 6.36
C GLU A 510 -20.72 -4.75 6.93
N ARG A 511 -20.02 -5.70 7.55
CA ARG A 511 -20.66 -6.85 8.21
C ARG A 511 -21.51 -6.43 9.40
N GLU A 512 -20.99 -5.55 10.26
CA GLU A 512 -21.72 -5.07 11.43
C GLU A 512 -23.00 -4.30 11.01
N LEU A 513 -22.94 -3.52 9.94
CA LEU A 513 -24.11 -2.81 9.43
C LEU A 513 -25.23 -3.79 9.03
N PHE A 514 -24.91 -4.87 8.32
CA PHE A 514 -25.90 -5.83 7.83
C PHE A 514 -26.31 -6.87 8.86
N ASP A 515 -25.39 -7.36 9.67
CA ASP A 515 -25.64 -8.49 10.57
C ASP A 515 -26.15 -8.05 11.96
N ASP A 516 -25.85 -6.81 12.36
CA ASP A 516 -26.17 -6.32 13.71
C ASP A 516 -27.04 -5.05 13.66
N ILE A 517 -26.59 -3.96 13.00
CA ILE A 517 -27.24 -2.64 13.13
C ILE A 517 -28.60 -2.59 12.43
N ILE A 518 -28.70 -2.99 11.17
CA ILE A 518 -29.98 -2.99 10.43
C ILE A 518 -31.00 -3.88 11.14
N PRO A 519 -30.70 -5.13 11.54
CA PRO A 519 -31.62 -5.97 12.31
C PRO A 519 -32.07 -5.35 13.64
N VAL A 520 -31.17 -4.69 14.37
CA VAL A 520 -31.50 -3.99 15.62
C VAL A 520 -32.48 -2.85 15.35
N MET A 521 -32.28 -2.08 14.29
CA MET A 521 -33.16 -0.98 13.92
C MET A 521 -34.54 -1.48 13.51
N GLU A 522 -34.61 -2.53 12.70
CA GLU A 522 -35.88 -3.15 12.28
C GLU A 522 -36.67 -3.77 13.46
N ALA A 523 -35.95 -4.26 14.48
CA ALA A 523 -36.59 -4.82 15.69
C ALA A 523 -37.07 -3.76 16.69
N ARG A 524 -36.36 -2.63 16.82
CA ARG A 524 -36.63 -1.62 17.86
C ARG A 524 -37.45 -0.42 17.40
N TYR A 525 -37.39 -0.11 16.08
CA TYR A 525 -38.05 1.06 15.50
C TYR A 525 -38.94 0.66 14.35
N SER A 526 -39.96 1.48 14.09
CA SER A 526 -40.87 1.26 12.97
C SER A 526 -40.28 1.81 11.66
N VAL A 527 -39.36 1.03 11.08
CA VAL A 527 -38.69 1.38 9.82
C VAL A 527 -39.22 0.57 8.64
N HIS A 528 -39.08 1.11 7.44
CA HIS A 528 -39.29 0.34 6.21
C HIS A 528 -38.06 -0.55 5.96
N ASP A 529 -38.30 -1.78 5.49
CA ASP A 529 -37.27 -2.78 5.19
C ASP A 529 -36.80 -2.78 3.72
N GLN A 530 -37.47 -2.03 2.85
CA GLN A 530 -37.19 -1.99 1.41
C GLN A 530 -36.10 -0.96 1.09
N ARG A 531 -35.28 -1.26 0.07
CA ARG A 531 -34.15 -0.42 -0.36
C ARG A 531 -34.53 1.03 -0.70
N GLN A 532 -35.72 1.25 -1.28
CA GLN A 532 -36.20 2.58 -1.67
C GLN A 532 -36.48 3.52 -0.49
N HIS A 533 -36.51 2.97 0.73
CA HIS A 533 -36.67 3.72 1.97
C HIS A 533 -35.43 3.68 2.84
N ARG A 534 -34.29 3.27 2.27
CA ARG A 534 -33.01 3.16 2.99
C ARG A 534 -31.93 3.96 2.31
N ALA A 535 -31.36 4.90 3.04
CA ALA A 535 -30.25 5.75 2.62
C ALA A 535 -28.98 5.43 3.42
N LEU A 536 -27.82 5.61 2.80
CA LEU A 536 -26.51 5.55 3.43
C LEU A 536 -25.72 6.80 3.03
N ALA A 537 -25.19 7.52 4.00
CA ALA A 537 -24.33 8.67 3.75
C ALA A 537 -23.22 8.76 4.80
N GLY A 538 -22.18 9.53 4.51
CA GLY A 538 -21.10 9.71 5.48
C GLY A 538 -20.05 10.71 5.04
N LEU A 539 -19.26 11.18 6.01
CA LEU A 539 -18.16 12.12 5.83
C LEU A 539 -16.80 11.40 5.88
N SER A 540 -15.83 11.89 5.13
CA SER A 540 -14.44 11.42 5.19
C SER A 540 -14.34 9.89 5.06
N MET A 541 -13.84 9.18 6.09
CA MET A 541 -13.81 7.71 6.14
C MET A 541 -15.21 7.10 5.98
N GLY A 542 -16.24 7.72 6.59
CA GLY A 542 -17.64 7.34 6.38
C GLY A 542 -18.14 7.59 4.96
N GLY A 543 -17.61 8.60 4.28
CA GLY A 543 -17.84 8.85 2.86
C GLY A 543 -17.32 7.70 1.99
N GLY A 544 -16.09 7.27 2.23
CA GLY A 544 -15.51 6.10 1.59
C GLY A 544 -16.27 4.81 1.90
N GLN A 545 -16.67 4.57 3.18
CA GLN A 545 -17.53 3.44 3.55
C GLN A 545 -18.87 3.49 2.80
N THR A 546 -19.49 4.68 2.70
CA THR A 546 -20.76 4.85 1.98
C THR A 546 -20.65 4.42 0.52
N LEU A 547 -19.61 4.87 -0.18
CA LEU A 547 -19.38 4.48 -1.56
C LEU A 547 -19.08 2.98 -1.69
N ASN A 548 -18.20 2.43 -0.83
CA ASN A 548 -17.82 1.03 -0.87
C ASN A 548 -19.00 0.08 -0.60
N ILE A 549 -19.79 0.37 0.44
CA ILE A 549 -20.90 -0.46 0.86
C ILE A 549 -22.12 -0.21 -0.06
N GLY A 550 -22.45 1.04 -0.29
CA GLY A 550 -23.66 1.39 -1.02
C GLY A 550 -23.63 0.98 -2.49
N LEU A 551 -22.50 1.17 -3.17
CA LEU A 551 -22.33 0.74 -4.57
C LEU A 551 -22.11 -0.77 -4.69
N GLY A 552 -21.56 -1.42 -3.65
CA GLY A 552 -21.43 -2.88 -3.58
C GLY A 552 -22.78 -3.60 -3.29
N HIS A 553 -23.78 -2.90 -2.74
CA HIS A 553 -25.05 -3.48 -2.30
C HIS A 553 -26.25 -2.66 -2.79
N LEU A 554 -26.38 -2.51 -4.11
CA LEU A 554 -27.47 -1.78 -4.76
C LEU A 554 -28.87 -2.38 -4.51
N ASP A 555 -28.94 -3.62 -4.06
CA ASP A 555 -30.16 -4.30 -3.60
C ASP A 555 -30.61 -3.84 -2.20
N ARG A 556 -29.72 -3.18 -1.43
CA ARG A 556 -29.96 -2.79 -0.04
C ARG A 556 -30.22 -1.29 0.14
N PHE A 557 -29.66 -0.45 -0.73
CA PHE A 557 -29.76 1.00 -0.67
C PHE A 557 -30.24 1.59 -2.00
N ALA A 558 -31.02 2.67 -1.94
CA ALA A 558 -31.43 3.43 -3.13
C ALA A 558 -30.89 4.86 -3.14
N TRP A 559 -30.36 5.37 -2.02
CA TRP A 559 -29.91 6.74 -1.83
C TRP A 559 -28.54 6.72 -1.18
N LEU A 560 -27.53 7.32 -1.83
CA LEU A 560 -26.15 7.31 -1.36
C LEU A 560 -25.59 8.73 -1.32
N GLY A 561 -24.84 9.07 -0.26
CA GLY A 561 -24.18 10.37 -0.08
C GLY A 561 -22.75 10.24 0.41
N GLY A 562 -21.75 10.42 -0.46
CA GLY A 562 -20.34 10.49 -0.11
C GLY A 562 -19.88 11.95 0.03
N PHE A 563 -19.56 12.39 1.26
CA PHE A 563 -19.12 13.75 1.56
C PHE A 563 -17.60 13.73 1.85
N SER A 564 -16.80 14.46 1.05
CA SER A 564 -15.33 14.49 1.20
C SER A 564 -14.72 13.10 1.37
N ALA A 565 -15.01 12.17 0.45
CA ALA A 565 -14.59 10.77 0.56
C ALA A 565 -13.08 10.63 0.80
N ALA A 566 -12.70 9.72 1.72
CA ALA A 566 -11.32 9.53 2.17
C ALA A 566 -10.60 8.37 1.41
N PRO A 567 -9.29 8.17 1.63
CA PRO A 567 -8.49 7.15 0.93
C PRO A 567 -8.92 5.69 1.13
N ASN A 568 -9.85 5.39 2.03
CA ASN A 568 -10.48 4.07 2.13
C ASN A 568 -11.49 3.78 1.01
N THR A 569 -11.77 4.75 0.14
CA THR A 569 -12.61 4.56 -1.06
C THR A 569 -11.89 3.59 -2.01
N ARG A 570 -12.58 2.52 -2.39
CA ARG A 570 -12.07 1.51 -3.35
C ARG A 570 -11.84 2.16 -4.72
N THR A 571 -11.04 1.50 -5.58
CA THR A 571 -10.89 1.95 -6.97
C THR A 571 -12.23 1.91 -7.70
N ASN A 572 -12.40 2.77 -8.68
CA ASN A 572 -13.68 2.93 -9.40
C ASN A 572 -14.21 1.62 -10.01
N GLU A 573 -13.32 0.77 -10.52
CA GLU A 573 -13.65 -0.54 -11.08
C GLU A 573 -14.12 -1.54 -10.00
N THR A 574 -13.56 -1.42 -8.81
CA THR A 574 -13.95 -2.24 -7.65
C THR A 574 -15.24 -1.72 -7.00
N LEU A 575 -15.41 -0.38 -6.96
CA LEU A 575 -16.63 0.26 -6.46
C LEU A 575 -17.85 -0.16 -7.26
N LEU A 576 -17.72 -0.21 -8.57
CA LEU A 576 -18.83 -0.40 -9.48
C LEU A 576 -18.43 -1.28 -10.69
N PRO A 577 -18.28 -2.60 -10.48
CA PRO A 577 -17.91 -3.55 -11.54
C PRO A 577 -18.90 -3.55 -12.71
N ASP A 578 -20.19 -3.34 -12.45
CA ASP A 578 -21.22 -3.07 -13.44
C ASP A 578 -21.75 -1.63 -13.29
N PRO A 579 -21.18 -0.67 -14.01
CA PRO A 579 -21.63 0.72 -13.94
C PRO A 579 -23.10 0.93 -14.30
N ALA A 580 -23.68 0.06 -15.12
CA ALA A 580 -25.08 0.18 -15.50
C ALA A 580 -26.05 -0.06 -14.32
N ALA A 581 -25.63 -0.89 -13.36
CA ALA A 581 -26.43 -1.20 -12.17
C ALA A 581 -26.68 0.04 -11.29
N ALA A 582 -25.73 1.00 -11.23
CA ALA A 582 -25.89 2.24 -10.46
C ALA A 582 -27.02 3.14 -10.96
N ARG A 583 -27.51 2.95 -12.20
CA ARG A 583 -28.69 3.66 -12.72
C ARG A 583 -29.97 3.30 -11.95
N SER A 584 -29.95 2.25 -11.16
CA SER A 584 -31.05 1.85 -10.28
C SER A 584 -31.15 2.70 -9.00
N LEU A 585 -30.12 3.49 -8.68
CA LEU A 585 -30.14 4.42 -7.55
C LEU A 585 -31.15 5.56 -7.81
N LYS A 586 -31.79 6.00 -6.76
CA LYS A 586 -32.64 7.19 -6.77
C LYS A 586 -31.81 8.46 -6.63
N LEU A 587 -30.74 8.38 -5.85
CA LEU A 587 -29.75 9.44 -5.67
C LEU A 587 -28.37 8.83 -5.45
N LEU A 588 -27.40 9.33 -6.17
CA LEU A 588 -25.97 9.21 -5.86
C LEU A 588 -25.43 10.63 -5.72
N TRP A 589 -25.00 10.99 -4.51
CA TRP A 589 -24.48 12.31 -4.18
C TRP A 589 -23.00 12.24 -3.87
N LEU A 590 -22.24 13.12 -4.50
CA LEU A 590 -20.83 13.37 -4.21
C LEU A 590 -20.65 14.85 -3.89
N SER A 591 -20.03 15.17 -2.78
CA SER A 591 -19.62 16.54 -2.47
C SER A 591 -18.23 16.58 -1.86
N CYS A 592 -17.59 17.75 -1.97
CA CYS A 592 -16.29 18.01 -1.37
C CYS A 592 -16.05 19.54 -1.30
N GLY A 593 -15.15 19.96 -0.42
CA GLY A 593 -14.69 21.33 -0.39
C GLY A 593 -13.65 21.63 -1.48
N SER A 594 -13.71 22.80 -2.08
CA SER A 594 -12.71 23.25 -3.10
C SER A 594 -11.30 23.43 -2.50
N ARG A 595 -11.20 23.52 -1.17
CA ARG A 595 -9.94 23.62 -0.41
C ARG A 595 -9.62 22.34 0.37
N ASP A 596 -10.32 21.23 0.05
CA ASP A 596 -10.10 19.92 0.66
C ASP A 596 -8.90 19.23 0.03
N GLY A 597 -7.89 18.89 0.80
CA GLY A 597 -6.71 18.15 0.32
C GLY A 597 -7.01 16.74 -0.23
N LEU A 598 -8.21 16.19 0.03
CA LEU A 598 -8.69 14.91 -0.46
C LEU A 598 -9.65 15.03 -1.66
N LEU A 599 -9.85 16.25 -2.20
CA LEU A 599 -10.77 16.53 -3.30
C LEU A 599 -10.59 15.59 -4.49
N HIS A 600 -9.35 15.26 -4.84
CA HIS A 600 -9.01 14.36 -5.95
C HIS A 600 -9.71 12.99 -5.88
N ILE A 601 -9.98 12.46 -4.67
CA ILE A 601 -10.67 11.16 -4.49
C ILE A 601 -12.11 11.27 -5.00
N SER A 602 -12.81 12.33 -4.59
CA SER A 602 -14.19 12.57 -5.04
C SER A 602 -14.25 12.96 -6.53
N GLN A 603 -13.23 13.70 -7.04
CA GLN A 603 -13.08 14.01 -8.47
C GLN A 603 -12.90 12.75 -9.31
N ASP A 604 -12.09 11.79 -8.86
CA ASP A 604 -11.87 10.54 -9.58
C ASP A 604 -13.18 9.73 -9.72
N VAL A 605 -13.97 9.65 -8.65
CA VAL A 605 -15.29 8.99 -8.70
C VAL A 605 -16.25 9.75 -9.60
N HIS A 606 -16.30 11.09 -9.49
CA HIS A 606 -17.11 11.94 -10.34
C HIS A 606 -16.78 11.77 -11.84
N ALA A 607 -15.50 11.83 -12.18
CA ALA A 607 -15.03 11.64 -13.56
C ALA A 607 -15.41 10.25 -14.11
N PHE A 608 -15.25 9.20 -13.29
CA PHE A 608 -15.62 7.83 -13.66
C PHE A 608 -17.11 7.70 -13.96
N LEU A 609 -17.97 8.28 -13.11
CA LEU A 609 -19.42 8.25 -13.27
C LEU A 609 -19.86 9.07 -14.49
N THR A 610 -19.27 10.27 -14.68
CA THR A 610 -19.53 11.16 -15.81
C THR A 610 -19.18 10.51 -17.15
N ALA A 611 -17.99 9.90 -17.25
CA ALA A 611 -17.55 9.19 -18.46
C ALA A 611 -18.53 8.06 -18.86
N ARG A 612 -19.21 7.44 -17.88
CA ARG A 612 -20.18 6.36 -18.08
C ARG A 612 -21.63 6.81 -18.10
N LYS A 613 -21.86 8.13 -18.07
CA LYS A 613 -23.18 8.76 -18.05
C LYS A 613 -24.08 8.21 -16.94
N ILE A 614 -23.52 7.99 -15.75
CA ILE A 614 -24.26 7.57 -14.55
C ILE A 614 -24.80 8.85 -13.88
N PRO A 615 -26.12 8.96 -13.68
CA PRO A 615 -26.71 10.12 -12.99
C PRO A 615 -26.19 10.23 -11.55
N HIS A 616 -25.65 11.39 -11.20
CA HIS A 616 -25.22 11.71 -9.84
C HIS A 616 -25.21 13.22 -9.64
N VAL A 617 -25.26 13.64 -8.39
CA VAL A 617 -25.00 15.02 -7.98
C VAL A 617 -23.52 15.19 -7.72
N TRP A 618 -22.92 16.24 -8.31
CA TRP A 618 -21.59 16.73 -8.02
C TRP A 618 -21.70 18.13 -7.44
N HIS A 619 -21.29 18.30 -6.18
CA HIS A 619 -21.44 19.56 -5.45
C HIS A 619 -20.13 19.94 -4.77
N ILE A 620 -19.55 21.08 -5.19
CA ILE A 620 -18.28 21.58 -4.62
C ILE A 620 -18.58 22.89 -3.88
N THR A 621 -18.21 22.93 -2.60
CA THR A 621 -18.36 24.10 -1.74
C THR A 621 -17.05 24.90 -1.64
N ASP A 622 -17.08 26.09 -1.08
CA ASP A 622 -15.86 26.86 -0.78
C ASP A 622 -15.37 26.58 0.65
N HIS A 623 -15.25 25.29 0.99
CA HIS A 623 -14.75 24.82 2.28
C HIS A 623 -13.50 23.93 2.12
N ALA A 624 -12.94 23.48 3.25
CA ALA A 624 -11.86 22.50 3.33
C ALA A 624 -12.42 21.13 3.76
N HIS A 625 -11.57 20.23 4.27
CA HIS A 625 -11.96 18.96 4.87
C HIS A 625 -12.46 19.20 6.30
N ASP A 626 -13.61 19.79 6.45
CA ASP A 626 -14.09 20.30 7.74
C ASP A 626 -15.61 20.15 7.97
N ALA A 627 -16.03 20.45 9.19
CA ALA A 627 -17.41 20.33 9.63
C ALA A 627 -18.38 21.24 8.86
N ALA A 628 -17.92 22.39 8.34
CA ALA A 628 -18.77 23.31 7.57
C ALA A 628 -19.19 22.69 6.24
N GLU A 629 -18.23 22.06 5.51
CA GLU A 629 -18.50 21.29 4.31
C GLU A 629 -19.55 20.19 4.58
N TRP A 630 -19.30 19.36 5.58
CA TRP A 630 -20.15 18.20 5.84
C TRP A 630 -21.56 18.57 6.31
N LYS A 631 -21.67 19.62 7.09
CA LYS A 631 -22.95 20.17 7.55
C LYS A 631 -23.77 20.72 6.39
N GLN A 632 -23.13 21.48 5.50
CA GLN A 632 -23.77 22.01 4.29
C GLN A 632 -24.18 20.92 3.29
N ALA A 633 -23.29 19.94 3.08
CA ALA A 633 -23.58 18.79 2.24
C ALA A 633 -24.79 17.99 2.77
N LEU A 634 -24.83 17.74 4.08
CA LEU A 634 -25.96 17.05 4.71
C LEU A 634 -27.27 17.85 4.54
N TYR A 635 -27.25 19.18 4.74
CA TYR A 635 -28.43 20.04 4.59
C TYR A 635 -29.06 19.91 3.19
N TRP A 636 -28.26 19.94 2.13
CA TRP A 636 -28.78 19.79 0.77
C TRP A 636 -29.14 18.34 0.46
N PHE A 637 -28.38 17.37 0.94
CA PHE A 637 -28.64 15.95 0.74
C PHE A 637 -30.01 15.53 1.35
N LEU A 638 -30.30 15.95 2.59
CA LEU A 638 -31.58 15.63 3.25
C LEU A 638 -32.81 16.07 2.45
N GLN A 639 -32.71 17.19 1.74
CA GLN A 639 -33.80 17.72 0.91
C GLN A 639 -33.99 16.95 -0.41
N LYS A 640 -33.03 16.12 -0.79
CA LYS A 640 -33.10 15.28 -2.00
C LYS A 640 -33.56 13.86 -1.72
N LEU A 641 -33.74 13.51 -0.45
CA LEU A 641 -34.27 12.21 -0.06
C LEU A 641 -35.79 12.17 -0.19
N GLU A 642 -36.24 11.77 -1.37
CA GLU A 642 -37.67 11.67 -1.74
C GLU A 642 -38.20 10.22 -1.53
N PHE A 643 -38.01 9.67 -0.32
CA PHE A 643 -38.35 8.29 0.05
C PHE A 643 -39.74 7.83 -0.33
#